data_26a7dc3c52e0cfbe68a7ef08c8c257ae
#
_entry.id   26a7dc3c52e0cfbe68a7ef08c8c257ae
#
_cell.length_a   1.000
_cell.length_b   1.000
_cell.length_c   1.000
_cell.angle_alpha   90.00
_cell.angle_beta   90.00
_cell.angle_gamma   90.00
#
_symmetry.space_group_name_H-M   'P 1'
#
loop_
_entity.id
_entity.type
_entity.pdbx_description
1 polymer ?
#
loop_
_entity_poly.entity_id
_entity_poly.type
_entity_poly.pdbx_seq_one_letter_code
_entity_poly.pdbx_strand_id
1 'polypeptide(L)'
;ARDVDVLPFPDGLDARLVDVLRGQGYEGLYGHQARAIAAALDGQDVLITTPTASGKTLAYTLPVMQKLLETKGRARSLWLFPTKALSQDQSKVFNTRIEELGEDWHSYTYDGDTPPSVRRTLRERGQVILTNPWMLHQGILPNHSKWADLFANLSHVVIDEVHTLSGVFGSNVAGVLRRLRRIANHYGADPKFLMSSATLRNAQEHGALLAGREVTLIDQDQSPSGERIFGVYNPPMVNPVAGLRKNALEEARRIALTLVGPSHQSIFFCNRRTSVEVLTRYLKECAGRMGIKPEEVRGYRGGYLPGLRREIETDLKEGRVKVVVTTNALELGIDIGSLDVAVLVGYPGSQASFWQRVGRVGRRGSSSLAVMISRSDPVDQYLCAHPEYLFDAPRERLGVDPDNPVILSEQIKCAAFELPFRSEIDAATGDEVVRDFGPSPHVVDILDYFTEESGFLLKSKDTWYFTQDAYPAGDVSLAGNEPDNVVIFDAESGDAIGEIDREGSITAVHEGAIYQVEGETWKIERFDYENRRAYGRKVASDYFTDAHTEVEVRVLRLEERHRRGLTDDPAEDFSIWRGEVHVTTLATLYKKIRFYTRENVGAEDIHLPPEELDTDAFVLTVSNESLARLLEGEDLIADRGSTWHALGALLKRVAPLFLRCKSADLGVSAQLASGNFKRPALFLFDRHHGGIGLVKLFFDAWDEVFSAALEVLRHCECSHGCPACVGPPEEAGPEGKRAVGLLLEHLIAGGRPAATSDLEPEPAGEAAGTEEEALRG
;
A
#
# COMPACT_ATOMS: atom_id res chain seq x y z
N ALA A 1 -11.19 -26.30 15.84
CA ALA A 1 -10.03 -26.99 15.26
C ALA A 1 -10.46 -27.60 13.93
N ARG A 2 -9.74 -27.34 12.86
CA ARG A 2 -9.98 -28.04 11.58
C ARG A 2 -9.28 -29.39 11.63
N ASP A 3 -9.93 -30.44 11.10
CA ASP A 3 -9.27 -31.71 10.82
C ASP A 3 -8.17 -31.46 9.80
N VAL A 4 -6.97 -31.93 10.08
CA VAL A 4 -5.79 -31.70 9.25
C VAL A 4 -5.61 -32.89 8.33
N ASP A 5 -5.78 -32.66 7.01
CA ASP A 5 -5.44 -33.67 6.01
C ASP A 5 -3.93 -33.56 5.71
N VAL A 6 -3.16 -34.51 6.23
CA VAL A 6 -1.74 -34.69 5.91
C VAL A 6 -1.66 -35.71 4.76
N LEU A 7 -1.26 -35.24 3.58
CA LEU A 7 -1.05 -36.06 2.40
C LEU A 7 0.40 -36.59 2.38
N PRO A 8 0.63 -37.77 1.76
CA PRO A 8 2.00 -38.26 1.56
C PRO A 8 2.81 -37.27 0.69
N PHE A 9 4.12 -37.35 0.78
CA PHE A 9 4.99 -36.57 -0.08
C PHE A 9 4.70 -36.88 -1.56
N PRO A 10 4.65 -35.85 -2.45
CA PRO A 10 4.41 -36.07 -3.88
C PRO A 10 5.45 -36.98 -4.51
N ASP A 11 4.98 -37.85 -5.42
CA ASP A 11 5.86 -38.63 -6.27
C ASP A 11 6.72 -37.66 -7.12
N GLY A 12 8.02 -37.89 -7.20
CA GLY A 12 8.95 -37.00 -7.89
C GLY A 12 9.84 -36.15 -6.99
N LEU A 13 9.58 -36.10 -5.67
CA LEU A 13 10.57 -35.56 -4.74
C LEU A 13 11.71 -36.59 -4.51
N ASP A 14 12.95 -36.08 -4.55
CA ASP A 14 14.16 -36.87 -4.23
C ASP A 14 14.04 -37.45 -2.81
N ALA A 15 14.39 -38.73 -2.64
CA ALA A 15 14.30 -39.41 -1.34
C ALA A 15 15.08 -38.70 -0.23
N ARG A 16 16.22 -38.07 -0.56
CA ARG A 16 17.03 -37.28 0.38
C ARG A 16 16.26 -36.10 0.96
N LEU A 17 15.45 -35.40 0.13
CA LEU A 17 14.59 -34.31 0.61
C LEU A 17 13.51 -34.85 1.58
N VAL A 18 12.91 -35.97 1.23
CA VAL A 18 11.90 -36.62 2.07
C VAL A 18 12.53 -37.05 3.40
N ASP A 19 13.75 -37.60 3.39
CA ASP A 19 14.44 -38.03 4.61
C ASP A 19 14.82 -36.84 5.51
N VAL A 20 15.24 -35.71 4.95
CA VAL A 20 15.48 -34.46 5.70
C VAL A 20 14.18 -33.97 6.35
N LEU A 21 13.08 -33.96 5.60
CA LEU A 21 11.78 -33.53 6.15
C LEU A 21 11.29 -34.47 7.28
N ARG A 22 11.44 -35.78 7.10
CA ARG A 22 11.13 -36.75 8.16
C ARG A 22 12.01 -36.55 9.39
N GLY A 23 13.28 -36.26 9.22
CA GLY A 23 14.20 -35.89 10.29
C GLY A 23 13.77 -34.64 11.06
N GLN A 24 13.11 -33.70 10.38
CA GLN A 24 12.50 -32.49 10.97
C GLN A 24 11.11 -32.74 11.59
N GLY A 25 10.59 -33.98 11.56
CA GLY A 25 9.30 -34.36 12.14
C GLY A 25 8.09 -34.21 11.20
N TYR A 26 8.30 -34.01 9.89
CA TYR A 26 7.20 -34.00 8.92
C TYR A 26 6.86 -35.45 8.52
N GLU A 27 5.64 -35.89 8.85
CA GLU A 27 5.12 -37.19 8.41
C GLU A 27 4.53 -37.14 6.98
N GLY A 28 4.22 -35.91 6.50
CA GLY A 28 3.67 -35.63 5.19
C GLY A 28 3.50 -34.11 5.02
N LEU A 29 2.72 -33.70 4.04
CA LEU A 29 2.45 -32.31 3.70
C LEU A 29 0.98 -31.96 3.82
N TYR A 30 0.65 -30.74 4.17
CA TYR A 30 -0.73 -30.27 4.06
C TYR A 30 -1.18 -30.30 2.61
N GLY A 31 -2.46 -30.57 2.35
CA GLY A 31 -2.97 -30.78 0.99
C GLY A 31 -2.68 -29.62 0.04
N HIS A 32 -2.70 -28.36 0.50
CA HIS A 32 -2.31 -27.22 -0.34
C HIS A 32 -0.81 -27.20 -0.69
N GLN A 33 0.05 -27.64 0.25
CA GLN A 33 1.49 -27.77 0.01
C GLN A 33 1.77 -28.88 -1.03
N ALA A 34 1.16 -30.06 -0.83
CA ALA A 34 1.35 -31.20 -1.72
C ALA A 34 0.89 -30.86 -3.16
N ARG A 35 -0.28 -30.22 -3.32
CA ARG A 35 -0.78 -29.79 -4.63
C ARG A 35 0.10 -28.76 -5.31
N ALA A 36 0.56 -27.75 -4.55
CA ALA A 36 1.43 -26.72 -5.08
C ALA A 36 2.78 -27.28 -5.55
N ILE A 37 3.37 -28.18 -4.76
CA ILE A 37 4.63 -28.85 -5.12
C ILE A 37 4.43 -29.71 -6.36
N ALA A 38 3.36 -30.53 -6.44
CA ALA A 38 3.09 -31.34 -7.60
C ALA A 38 2.96 -30.50 -8.88
N ALA A 39 2.17 -29.41 -8.84
CA ALA A 39 2.01 -28.51 -9.97
C ALA A 39 3.34 -27.84 -10.37
N ALA A 40 4.18 -27.45 -9.42
CA ALA A 40 5.49 -26.88 -9.68
C ALA A 40 6.47 -27.92 -10.31
N LEU A 41 6.44 -29.17 -9.86
CA LEU A 41 7.24 -30.26 -10.43
C LEU A 41 6.80 -30.59 -11.87
N ASP A 42 5.51 -30.43 -12.18
CA ASP A 42 4.95 -30.54 -13.54
C ASP A 42 5.29 -29.32 -14.42
N GLY A 43 6.09 -28.36 -13.92
CA GLY A 43 6.57 -27.19 -14.66
C GLY A 43 5.50 -26.10 -14.85
N GLN A 44 4.50 -26.03 -13.99
CA GLN A 44 3.51 -24.96 -14.00
C GLN A 44 3.99 -23.74 -13.20
N ASP A 45 3.47 -22.56 -13.56
CA ASP A 45 3.54 -21.37 -12.72
C ASP A 45 2.46 -21.49 -11.63
N VAL A 46 2.80 -21.28 -10.37
CA VAL A 46 1.92 -21.57 -9.23
C VAL A 46 1.73 -20.35 -8.34
N LEU A 47 0.49 -20.07 -7.95
CA LEU A 47 0.15 -19.10 -6.93
C LEU A 47 -0.61 -19.77 -5.78
N ILE A 48 -0.07 -19.65 -4.57
CA ILE A 48 -0.67 -20.20 -3.34
C ILE A 48 -1.28 -19.06 -2.53
N THR A 49 -2.59 -19.10 -2.30
CA THR A 49 -3.31 -18.08 -1.53
C THR A 49 -3.97 -18.70 -0.31
N THR A 50 -3.18 -18.88 0.74
CA THR A 50 -3.65 -19.41 2.02
C THR A 50 -3.30 -18.44 3.16
N PRO A 51 -3.99 -18.49 4.31
CA PRO A 51 -3.71 -17.60 5.44
C PRO A 51 -2.24 -17.59 5.87
N THR A 52 -1.86 -16.58 6.65
CA THR A 52 -0.52 -16.54 7.26
C THR A 52 -0.30 -17.74 8.19
N ALA A 53 0.93 -18.22 8.27
CA ALA A 53 1.34 -19.40 9.06
C ALA A 53 0.78 -20.76 8.57
N SER A 54 0.25 -20.86 7.36
CA SER A 54 -0.17 -22.13 6.74
C SER A 54 0.98 -22.98 6.18
N GLY A 55 2.23 -22.51 6.28
CA GLY A 55 3.41 -23.24 5.81
C GLY A 55 3.69 -23.09 4.31
N LYS A 56 3.28 -22.01 3.66
CA LYS A 56 3.52 -21.70 2.22
C LYS A 56 4.99 -21.82 1.80
N THR A 57 5.91 -21.50 2.70
CA THR A 57 7.35 -21.56 2.45
C THR A 57 7.82 -22.91 1.90
N LEU A 58 7.32 -24.03 2.42
CA LEU A 58 7.67 -25.36 1.92
C LEU A 58 7.24 -25.56 0.46
N ALA A 59 6.11 -25.02 0.09
CA ALA A 59 5.53 -25.21 -1.23
C ALA A 59 6.36 -24.62 -2.37
N TYR A 60 7.12 -23.54 -2.13
CA TYR A 60 8.07 -23.02 -3.13
C TYR A 60 9.52 -23.45 -2.87
N THR A 61 9.88 -23.77 -1.62
CA THR A 61 11.25 -24.20 -1.31
C THR A 61 11.57 -25.59 -1.89
N LEU A 62 10.64 -26.55 -1.73
CA LEU A 62 10.90 -27.93 -2.15
C LEU A 62 11.07 -28.09 -3.67
N PRO A 63 10.27 -27.47 -4.55
CA PRO A 63 10.52 -27.53 -5.99
C PRO A 63 11.86 -26.92 -6.39
N VAL A 64 12.29 -25.82 -5.74
CA VAL A 64 13.61 -25.23 -5.98
C VAL A 64 14.73 -26.19 -5.57
N MET A 65 14.64 -26.79 -4.37
CA MET A 65 15.63 -27.77 -3.89
C MET A 65 15.66 -29.02 -4.78
N GLN A 66 14.50 -29.52 -5.21
CA GLN A 66 14.41 -30.62 -6.18
C GLN A 66 15.16 -30.31 -7.47
N LYS A 67 14.95 -29.09 -8.02
CA LYS A 67 15.64 -28.67 -9.25
C LYS A 67 17.14 -28.54 -9.07
N LEU A 68 17.61 -28.10 -7.90
CA LEU A 68 19.04 -28.07 -7.58
C LEU A 68 19.62 -29.49 -7.54
N LEU A 69 18.92 -30.46 -6.96
CA LEU A 69 19.35 -31.86 -6.95
C LEU A 69 19.43 -32.46 -8.35
N GLU A 70 18.41 -32.28 -9.18
CA GLU A 70 18.38 -32.75 -10.58
C GLU A 70 19.53 -32.19 -11.40
N THR A 71 19.89 -30.93 -11.19
CA THR A 71 20.92 -30.23 -11.96
C THR A 71 22.28 -30.25 -11.31
N LYS A 72 22.44 -30.94 -10.16
CA LYS A 72 23.66 -30.98 -9.36
C LYS A 72 24.19 -29.58 -9.03
N GLY A 73 23.29 -28.69 -8.56
CA GLY A 73 23.59 -27.32 -8.15
C GLY A 73 23.84 -26.33 -9.29
N ARG A 74 23.59 -26.72 -10.57
CA ARG A 74 23.72 -25.77 -11.69
C ARG A 74 22.54 -24.82 -11.82
N ALA A 75 21.31 -25.25 -11.49
CA ALA A 75 20.15 -24.39 -11.51
C ALA A 75 20.36 -23.17 -10.62
N ARG A 76 19.70 -22.08 -10.99
CA ARG A 76 19.63 -20.83 -10.21
C ARG A 76 18.19 -20.49 -9.92
N SER A 77 17.96 -19.82 -8.80
CA SER A 77 16.65 -19.30 -8.44
C SER A 77 16.77 -17.88 -7.89
N LEU A 78 15.81 -17.03 -8.26
CA LEU A 78 15.71 -15.65 -7.78
C LEU A 78 14.47 -15.52 -6.92
N TRP A 79 14.62 -15.07 -5.69
CA TRP A 79 13.53 -14.95 -4.72
C TRP A 79 13.29 -13.50 -4.35
N LEU A 80 12.06 -13.03 -4.52
CA LEU A 80 11.65 -11.66 -4.26
C LEU A 80 10.82 -11.60 -2.98
N PHE A 81 11.27 -10.79 -2.04
CA PHE A 81 10.61 -10.54 -0.76
C PHE A 81 10.33 -9.05 -0.57
N PRO A 82 9.24 -8.68 0.10
CA PRO A 82 8.92 -7.28 0.35
C PRO A 82 9.83 -6.61 1.39
N THR A 83 10.50 -7.38 2.25
CA THR A 83 11.35 -6.84 3.31
C THR A 83 12.70 -7.58 3.42
N LYS A 84 13.76 -6.82 3.78
CA LYS A 84 15.10 -7.37 4.01
C LYS A 84 15.13 -8.42 5.13
N ALA A 85 14.39 -8.20 6.21
CA ALA A 85 14.33 -9.10 7.34
C ALA A 85 13.77 -10.47 6.95
N LEU A 86 12.70 -10.48 6.16
CA LEU A 86 12.10 -11.73 5.66
C LEU A 86 13.06 -12.48 4.74
N SER A 87 13.77 -11.78 3.85
CA SER A 87 14.82 -12.38 3.00
C SER A 87 15.90 -13.07 3.84
N GLN A 88 16.37 -12.41 4.90
CA GLN A 88 17.43 -12.94 5.78
C GLN A 88 16.95 -14.18 6.54
N ASP A 89 15.72 -14.17 7.06
CA ASP A 89 15.16 -15.34 7.77
C ASP A 89 14.96 -16.53 6.82
N GLN A 90 14.47 -16.30 5.60
CA GLN A 90 14.29 -17.35 4.61
C GLN A 90 15.63 -17.92 4.11
N SER A 91 16.65 -17.07 3.95
CA SER A 91 18.00 -17.51 3.60
C SER A 91 18.60 -18.45 4.65
N LYS A 92 18.42 -18.13 5.96
CA LYS A 92 18.88 -19.01 7.04
C LYS A 92 18.18 -20.37 7.00
N VAL A 93 16.85 -20.36 6.88
CA VAL A 93 16.04 -21.60 6.81
C VAL A 93 16.44 -22.46 5.62
N PHE A 94 16.67 -21.84 4.45
CA PHE A 94 17.12 -22.54 3.25
C PHE A 94 18.51 -23.16 3.44
N ASN A 95 19.47 -22.39 3.92
CA ASN A 95 20.87 -22.87 4.13
C ASN A 95 20.93 -24.03 5.14
N THR A 96 20.14 -23.97 6.24
CA THR A 96 20.07 -25.08 7.19
C THR A 96 19.61 -26.37 6.50
N ARG A 97 18.62 -26.33 5.61
CA ARG A 97 18.15 -27.51 4.88
C ARG A 97 19.20 -28.03 3.89
N ILE A 98 19.96 -27.14 3.25
CA ILE A 98 21.08 -27.54 2.36
C ILE A 98 22.18 -28.23 3.15
N GLU A 99 22.54 -27.73 4.33
CA GLU A 99 23.50 -28.37 5.23
C GLU A 99 23.03 -29.77 5.64
N GLU A 100 21.76 -29.96 5.97
CA GLU A 100 21.14 -31.25 6.29
C GLU A 100 21.13 -32.21 5.09
N LEU A 101 21.08 -31.70 3.86
CA LEU A 101 21.26 -32.51 2.63
C LEU A 101 22.72 -32.93 2.38
N GLY A 102 23.68 -32.30 3.07
CA GLY A 102 25.11 -32.53 2.86
C GLY A 102 25.67 -31.95 1.56
N GLU A 103 25.01 -30.94 0.98
CA GLU A 103 25.41 -30.28 -0.25
C GLU A 103 26.14 -28.96 0.04
N ASP A 104 27.05 -28.55 -0.86
CA ASP A 104 27.80 -27.28 -0.76
C ASP A 104 27.14 -26.21 -1.65
N TRP A 105 25.85 -25.95 -1.43
CA TRP A 105 25.09 -24.92 -2.10
C TRP A 105 24.78 -23.80 -1.13
N HIS A 106 24.58 -22.59 -1.67
CA HIS A 106 24.37 -21.41 -0.83
C HIS A 106 23.24 -20.53 -1.33
N SER A 107 22.48 -20.03 -0.39
CA SER A 107 21.62 -18.88 -0.64
C SER A 107 22.26 -17.61 -0.07
N TYR A 108 22.07 -16.50 -0.77
CA TYR A 108 22.58 -15.19 -0.36
C TYR A 108 21.51 -14.13 -0.48
N THR A 109 21.51 -13.20 0.46
CA THR A 109 20.71 -11.97 0.34
C THR A 109 21.48 -10.92 -0.45
N TYR A 110 20.82 -10.31 -1.42
CA TYR A 110 21.32 -9.20 -2.21
C TYR A 110 20.42 -8.00 -2.05
N ASP A 111 20.84 -7.05 -1.23
CA ASP A 111 20.12 -5.82 -0.91
C ASP A 111 21.06 -4.62 -0.81
N GLY A 112 20.53 -3.43 -0.48
CA GLY A 112 21.33 -2.21 -0.36
C GLY A 112 22.43 -2.27 0.70
N ASP A 113 22.29 -3.15 1.70
CA ASP A 113 23.27 -3.31 2.79
C ASP A 113 24.36 -4.34 2.45
N THR A 114 24.25 -5.04 1.30
CA THR A 114 25.23 -6.07 0.89
C THR A 114 26.57 -5.44 0.55
N PRO A 115 27.67 -5.76 1.29
CA PRO A 115 28.97 -5.17 1.06
C PRO A 115 29.50 -5.44 -0.37
N PRO A 116 30.17 -4.48 -1.01
CA PRO A 116 30.74 -4.66 -2.36
C PRO A 116 31.67 -5.88 -2.51
N SER A 117 32.42 -6.22 -1.45
CA SER A 117 33.31 -7.39 -1.41
C SER A 117 32.55 -8.72 -1.51
N VAL A 118 31.34 -8.80 -1.00
CA VAL A 118 30.51 -10.02 -1.03
C VAL A 118 29.75 -10.15 -2.35
N ARG A 119 29.45 -9.05 -3.04
CA ARG A 119 28.64 -9.03 -4.27
C ARG A 119 29.23 -9.90 -5.39
N ARG A 120 30.55 -10.03 -5.48
CA ARG A 120 31.20 -10.89 -6.47
C ARG A 120 30.99 -12.37 -6.14
N THR A 121 31.29 -12.77 -4.90
CA THR A 121 31.14 -14.16 -4.44
C THR A 121 29.69 -14.64 -4.58
N LEU A 122 28.73 -13.78 -4.26
CA LEU A 122 27.32 -14.04 -4.37
C LEU A 122 26.88 -14.33 -5.82
N ARG A 123 27.38 -13.57 -6.80
CA ARG A 123 27.10 -13.82 -8.22
C ARG A 123 27.70 -15.12 -8.73
N GLU A 124 28.91 -15.48 -8.25
CA GLU A 124 29.65 -16.67 -8.72
C GLU A 124 29.16 -17.95 -8.03
N ARG A 125 28.76 -17.91 -6.76
CA ARG A 125 28.47 -19.10 -5.93
C ARG A 125 27.04 -19.26 -5.50
N GLY A 126 26.19 -18.23 -5.61
CA GLY A 126 24.82 -18.29 -5.13
C GLY A 126 23.92 -19.12 -6.03
N GLN A 127 23.39 -20.23 -5.54
CA GLN A 127 22.34 -20.98 -6.23
C GLN A 127 20.98 -20.29 -6.08
N VAL A 128 20.74 -19.70 -4.92
CA VAL A 128 19.50 -18.93 -4.63
C VAL A 128 19.87 -17.52 -4.21
N ILE A 129 19.37 -16.54 -4.95
CA ILE A 129 19.56 -15.13 -4.65
C ILE A 129 18.26 -14.56 -4.12
N LEU A 130 18.27 -14.14 -2.84
CA LEU A 130 17.13 -13.48 -2.21
C LEU A 130 17.29 -11.97 -2.31
N THR A 131 16.32 -11.29 -2.83
CA THR A 131 16.37 -9.85 -3.06
C THR A 131 14.98 -9.21 -2.93
N ASN A 132 14.85 -7.97 -3.33
CA ASN A 132 13.58 -7.25 -3.40
C ASN A 132 13.38 -6.63 -4.80
N PRO A 133 12.16 -6.18 -5.14
CA PRO A 133 11.88 -5.60 -6.46
C PRO A 133 12.77 -4.40 -6.80
N TRP A 134 13.13 -3.56 -5.84
CA TRP A 134 14.01 -2.40 -6.04
C TRP A 134 15.41 -2.79 -6.48
N MET A 135 16.00 -3.77 -5.80
CA MET A 135 17.34 -4.26 -6.16
C MET A 135 17.35 -5.01 -7.49
N LEU A 136 16.24 -5.72 -7.79
CA LEU A 136 16.08 -6.34 -9.12
C LEU A 136 16.04 -5.25 -10.19
N HIS A 137 15.22 -4.23 -10.00
CA HIS A 137 15.04 -3.10 -10.91
C HIS A 137 16.34 -2.32 -11.18
N GLN A 138 17.03 -1.90 -10.11
CA GLN A 138 18.18 -1.00 -10.21
C GLN A 138 19.52 -1.73 -10.24
N GLY A 139 19.68 -2.86 -9.57
CA GLY A 139 20.97 -3.50 -9.35
C GLY A 139 21.25 -4.70 -10.24
N ILE A 140 20.23 -5.49 -10.58
CA ILE A 140 20.39 -6.76 -11.29
C ILE A 140 20.11 -6.61 -12.79
N LEU A 141 18.89 -6.19 -13.18
CA LEU A 141 18.48 -6.14 -14.59
C LEU A 141 19.34 -5.23 -15.44
N PRO A 142 19.63 -3.96 -15.07
CA PRO A 142 20.50 -3.10 -15.88
C PRO A 142 21.94 -3.59 -15.97
N ASN A 143 22.35 -4.47 -15.06
CA ASN A 143 23.69 -5.08 -15.03
C ASN A 143 23.66 -6.57 -15.40
N HIS A 144 22.67 -7.03 -16.17
CA HIS A 144 22.42 -8.44 -16.47
C HIS A 144 23.65 -9.19 -17.03
N SER A 145 24.54 -8.50 -17.74
CA SER A 145 25.81 -9.10 -18.25
C SER A 145 26.69 -9.60 -17.11
N LYS A 146 26.71 -8.94 -15.95
CA LYS A 146 27.45 -9.42 -14.76
C LYS A 146 26.73 -10.58 -14.05
N TRP A 147 25.49 -10.85 -14.41
CA TRP A 147 24.62 -11.90 -13.87
C TRP A 147 24.29 -12.98 -14.91
N ALA A 148 25.05 -13.04 -16.00
CA ALA A 148 24.79 -13.94 -17.14
C ALA A 148 24.63 -15.42 -16.71
N ASP A 149 25.44 -15.91 -15.75
CA ASP A 149 25.31 -17.29 -15.23
C ASP A 149 23.99 -17.50 -14.48
N LEU A 150 23.54 -16.51 -13.70
CA LEU A 150 22.22 -16.54 -13.05
C LEU A 150 21.12 -16.67 -14.10
N PHE A 151 21.09 -15.79 -15.10
CA PHE A 151 20.03 -15.74 -16.09
C PHE A 151 20.04 -16.97 -17.01
N ALA A 152 21.21 -17.47 -17.40
CA ALA A 152 21.33 -18.67 -18.26
C ALA A 152 20.86 -19.97 -17.57
N ASN A 153 20.91 -20.02 -16.24
CA ASN A 153 20.49 -21.19 -15.44
C ASN A 153 19.26 -20.92 -14.58
N LEU A 154 18.56 -19.80 -14.80
CA LEU A 154 17.39 -19.40 -13.99
C LEU A 154 16.22 -20.35 -14.22
N SER A 155 15.92 -21.17 -13.22
CA SER A 155 14.85 -22.17 -13.27
C SER A 155 13.56 -21.68 -12.62
N HIS A 156 13.67 -20.96 -11.51
CA HIS A 156 12.51 -20.48 -10.76
C HIS A 156 12.68 -19.03 -10.30
N VAL A 157 11.57 -18.31 -10.34
CA VAL A 157 11.41 -17.00 -9.68
C VAL A 157 10.37 -17.18 -8.59
N VAL A 158 10.77 -17.01 -7.34
CA VAL A 158 9.86 -17.05 -6.19
C VAL A 158 9.45 -15.63 -5.83
N ILE A 159 8.16 -15.39 -5.64
CA ILE A 159 7.62 -14.09 -5.20
C ILE A 159 6.75 -14.33 -3.98
N ASP A 160 7.23 -13.90 -2.83
CA ASP A 160 6.47 -14.03 -1.57
C ASP A 160 5.66 -12.77 -1.27
N GLU A 161 4.53 -12.95 -0.58
CA GLU A 161 3.62 -11.88 -0.18
C GLU A 161 3.11 -11.03 -1.37
N VAL A 162 2.69 -11.70 -2.45
CA VAL A 162 2.23 -11.08 -3.71
C VAL A 162 1.14 -10.03 -3.51
N HIS A 163 0.31 -10.15 -2.46
CA HIS A 163 -0.71 -9.17 -2.11
C HIS A 163 -0.13 -7.77 -1.75
N THR A 164 1.18 -7.67 -1.50
CA THR A 164 1.84 -6.37 -1.31
C THR A 164 2.13 -5.66 -2.64
N LEU A 165 2.07 -6.39 -3.74
CA LEU A 165 2.29 -5.90 -5.10
C LEU A 165 0.97 -5.43 -5.70
N SER A 166 0.51 -4.27 -5.32
CA SER A 166 -0.74 -3.67 -5.78
C SER A 166 -0.57 -2.19 -6.11
N GLY A 167 -1.52 -1.61 -6.82
CA GLY A 167 -1.48 -0.20 -7.24
C GLY A 167 -0.26 0.10 -8.11
N VAL A 168 0.31 1.31 -7.97
CA VAL A 168 1.51 1.74 -8.72
C VAL A 168 2.68 0.80 -8.51
N PHE A 169 2.95 0.43 -7.25
CA PHE A 169 4.07 -0.45 -6.94
C PHE A 169 3.93 -1.81 -7.63
N GLY A 170 2.74 -2.42 -7.56
CA GLY A 170 2.44 -3.68 -8.23
C GLY A 170 2.53 -3.58 -9.75
N SER A 171 2.02 -2.50 -10.34
CA SER A 171 2.07 -2.25 -11.78
C SER A 171 3.51 -2.09 -12.28
N ASN A 172 4.34 -1.32 -11.58
CA ASN A 172 5.76 -1.21 -11.85
C ASN A 172 6.49 -2.55 -11.71
N VAL A 173 6.20 -3.32 -10.64
CA VAL A 173 6.82 -4.64 -10.45
C VAL A 173 6.43 -5.60 -11.57
N ALA A 174 5.21 -5.56 -12.07
CA ALA A 174 4.82 -6.35 -13.26
C ALA A 174 5.68 -5.98 -14.48
N GLY A 175 5.97 -4.69 -14.71
CA GLY A 175 6.92 -4.23 -15.71
C GLY A 175 8.35 -4.75 -15.48
N VAL A 176 8.83 -4.73 -14.22
CA VAL A 176 10.13 -5.31 -13.84
C VAL A 176 10.18 -6.82 -14.13
N LEU A 177 9.08 -7.55 -13.88
CA LEU A 177 9.01 -8.99 -14.18
C LEU A 177 8.94 -9.27 -15.70
N ARG A 178 8.32 -8.39 -16.50
CA ARG A 178 8.43 -8.45 -17.97
C ARG A 178 9.89 -8.31 -18.44
N ARG A 179 10.64 -7.36 -17.87
CA ARG A 179 12.09 -7.16 -18.14
C ARG A 179 12.90 -8.39 -17.72
N LEU A 180 12.62 -8.94 -16.53
CA LEU A 180 13.27 -10.16 -16.04
C LEU A 180 13.09 -11.33 -17.03
N ARG A 181 11.86 -11.59 -17.46
CA ARG A 181 11.56 -12.65 -18.45
C ARG A 181 12.29 -12.41 -19.78
N ARG A 182 12.26 -11.17 -20.26
CA ARG A 182 12.94 -10.78 -21.50
C ARG A 182 14.44 -11.07 -21.43
N ILE A 183 15.11 -10.70 -20.33
CA ILE A 183 16.52 -10.98 -20.12
C ILE A 183 16.76 -12.48 -19.95
N ALA A 184 15.95 -13.20 -19.18
CA ALA A 184 16.09 -14.66 -19.04
C ALA A 184 15.97 -15.37 -20.40
N ASN A 185 14.98 -15.01 -21.21
CA ASN A 185 14.81 -15.55 -22.56
C ASN A 185 16.01 -15.24 -23.47
N HIS A 186 16.60 -14.04 -23.36
CA HIS A 186 17.83 -13.68 -24.09
C HIS A 186 18.99 -14.63 -23.77
N TYR A 187 19.10 -15.09 -22.50
CA TYR A 187 20.10 -16.09 -22.08
C TYR A 187 19.66 -17.54 -22.25
N GLY A 188 18.48 -17.79 -22.83
CA GLY A 188 17.96 -19.12 -23.15
C GLY A 188 17.20 -19.81 -22.00
N ALA A 189 16.81 -19.10 -20.94
CA ALA A 189 16.02 -19.63 -19.84
C ALA A 189 14.56 -19.15 -19.87
N ASP A 190 13.62 -20.01 -19.46
CA ASP A 190 12.21 -19.68 -19.21
C ASP A 190 11.84 -20.07 -17.78
N PRO A 191 12.15 -19.22 -16.79
CA PRO A 191 11.92 -19.54 -15.38
C PRO A 191 10.44 -19.68 -15.04
N LYS A 192 10.11 -20.60 -14.12
CA LYS A 192 8.76 -20.77 -13.59
C LYS A 192 8.54 -19.89 -12.36
N PHE A 193 7.35 -19.29 -12.25
CA PHE A 193 6.98 -18.45 -11.12
C PHE A 193 6.34 -19.30 -10.02
N LEU A 194 6.89 -19.20 -8.81
CA LEU A 194 6.32 -19.80 -7.60
C LEU A 194 5.94 -18.66 -6.66
N MET A 195 4.65 -18.38 -6.59
CA MET A 195 4.12 -17.21 -5.89
C MET A 195 3.36 -17.60 -4.65
N SER A 196 3.48 -16.80 -3.58
CA SER A 196 2.67 -16.97 -2.38
C SER A 196 2.02 -15.65 -1.96
N SER A 197 0.79 -15.74 -1.44
CA SER A 197 -0.01 -14.58 -1.02
C SER A 197 -0.87 -14.89 0.20
N ALA A 198 -1.33 -13.85 0.89
CA ALA A 198 -2.54 -13.93 1.68
C ALA A 198 -3.75 -14.21 0.77
N THR A 199 -4.91 -14.51 1.36
CA THR A 199 -6.12 -14.81 0.60
C THR A 199 -6.63 -13.56 -0.16
N LEU A 200 -6.85 -13.72 -1.48
CA LEU A 200 -7.30 -12.69 -2.41
C LEU A 200 -8.51 -13.19 -3.22
N ARG A 201 -9.41 -12.27 -3.61
CA ARG A 201 -10.57 -12.62 -4.43
C ARG A 201 -10.20 -12.89 -5.90
N ASN A 202 -9.35 -12.03 -6.47
CA ASN A 202 -8.89 -12.12 -7.86
C ASN A 202 -7.46 -12.65 -7.97
N ALA A 203 -7.08 -13.60 -7.13
CA ALA A 203 -5.71 -14.09 -7.03
C ALA A 203 -5.16 -14.59 -8.36
N GLN A 204 -5.92 -15.36 -9.12
CA GLN A 204 -5.50 -15.91 -10.40
C GLN A 204 -5.24 -14.81 -11.45
N GLU A 205 -6.17 -13.86 -11.58
CA GLU A 205 -6.02 -12.68 -12.44
C GLU A 205 -4.79 -11.86 -12.06
N HIS A 206 -4.66 -11.55 -10.77
CA HIS A 206 -3.54 -10.77 -10.25
C HIS A 206 -2.18 -11.47 -10.47
N GLY A 207 -2.11 -12.78 -10.19
CA GLY A 207 -0.91 -13.58 -10.45
C GLY A 207 -0.56 -13.64 -11.93
N ALA A 208 -1.57 -13.78 -12.80
CA ALA A 208 -1.35 -13.80 -14.25
C ALA A 208 -0.85 -12.44 -14.78
N LEU A 209 -1.36 -11.31 -14.29
CA LEU A 209 -0.87 -9.97 -14.63
C LEU A 209 0.59 -9.77 -14.21
N LEU A 210 0.97 -10.22 -13.03
CA LEU A 210 2.36 -10.13 -12.55
C LEU A 210 3.30 -11.06 -13.33
N ALA A 211 2.91 -12.33 -13.53
CA ALA A 211 3.73 -13.30 -14.26
C ALA A 211 3.76 -13.04 -15.77
N GLY A 212 2.77 -12.27 -16.31
CA GLY A 212 2.57 -12.07 -17.75
C GLY A 212 2.16 -13.35 -18.49
N ARG A 213 1.57 -14.33 -17.78
CA ARG A 213 1.07 -15.60 -18.29
C ARG A 213 0.16 -16.29 -17.26
N GLU A 214 -0.58 -17.31 -17.69
CA GLU A 214 -1.48 -18.05 -16.80
C GLU A 214 -0.74 -18.71 -15.63
N VAL A 215 -1.42 -18.74 -14.47
CA VAL A 215 -0.90 -19.35 -13.24
C VAL A 215 -1.90 -20.34 -12.67
N THR A 216 -1.41 -21.42 -12.08
CA THR A 216 -2.23 -22.41 -11.36
C THR A 216 -2.47 -21.91 -9.94
N LEU A 217 -3.74 -21.69 -9.60
CA LEU A 217 -4.16 -21.20 -8.30
C LEU A 217 -4.39 -22.34 -7.30
N ILE A 218 -3.77 -22.24 -6.11
CA ILE A 218 -4.00 -23.12 -4.97
C ILE A 218 -4.53 -22.27 -3.80
N ASP A 219 -5.83 -22.32 -3.54
CA ASP A 219 -6.53 -21.42 -2.60
C ASP A 219 -7.18 -22.11 -1.39
N GLN A 220 -7.19 -23.45 -1.35
CA GLN A 220 -7.80 -24.21 -0.27
C GLN A 220 -6.81 -24.45 0.87
N ASP A 221 -7.02 -23.77 1.98
CA ASP A 221 -6.21 -23.94 3.20
C ASP A 221 -6.60 -25.23 3.94
N GLN A 222 -5.61 -26.10 4.17
CA GLN A 222 -5.73 -27.34 4.92
C GLN A 222 -4.72 -27.38 6.10
N SER A 223 -4.24 -26.22 6.55
CA SER A 223 -3.36 -26.12 7.71
C SER A 223 -4.14 -26.17 9.03
N PRO A 224 -3.51 -26.67 10.12
CA PRO A 224 -4.10 -26.59 11.44
C PRO A 224 -4.21 -25.14 11.90
N SER A 225 -5.33 -24.77 12.50
CA SER A 225 -5.50 -23.46 13.11
C SER A 225 -5.77 -23.62 14.60
N GLY A 226 -4.99 -22.93 15.43
CA GLY A 226 -5.26 -22.78 16.87
C GLY A 226 -6.53 -21.98 17.12
N GLU A 227 -7.08 -22.09 18.32
CA GLU A 227 -8.21 -21.27 18.74
C GLU A 227 -7.77 -19.81 18.86
N ARG A 228 -8.50 -18.91 18.18
CA ARG A 228 -8.29 -17.46 18.26
C ARG A 228 -9.55 -16.80 18.77
N ILE A 229 -9.42 -16.04 19.84
CA ILE A 229 -10.49 -15.21 20.37
C ILE A 229 -10.29 -13.82 19.75
N PHE A 230 -11.31 -13.33 19.04
CA PHE A 230 -11.30 -12.02 18.47
C PHE A 230 -12.43 -11.17 19.06
N GLY A 231 -12.12 -9.92 19.42
CA GLY A 231 -13.09 -8.96 19.94
C GLY A 231 -13.00 -7.62 19.22
N VAL A 232 -14.15 -7.04 18.92
CA VAL A 232 -14.26 -5.64 18.50
C VAL A 232 -14.71 -4.83 19.71
N TYR A 233 -13.92 -3.87 20.12
CA TYR A 233 -14.22 -2.98 21.24
C TYR A 233 -14.51 -1.57 20.72
N ASN A 234 -15.75 -1.13 20.86
CA ASN A 234 -16.13 0.24 20.54
C ASN A 234 -16.05 1.12 21.81
N PRO A 235 -15.12 2.09 21.87
CA PRO A 235 -14.97 2.97 23.02
C PRO A 235 -16.29 3.67 23.38
N PRO A 236 -16.65 3.79 24.67
CA PRO A 236 -17.90 4.37 25.08
C PRO A 236 -18.00 5.85 24.71
N MET A 237 -19.21 6.30 24.40
CA MET A 237 -19.52 7.69 24.09
C MET A 237 -19.42 8.54 25.37
N VAL A 238 -18.67 9.62 25.32
CA VAL A 238 -18.49 10.56 26.45
C VAL A 238 -19.31 11.82 26.29
N ASN A 239 -19.66 12.18 25.07
CA ASN A 239 -20.58 13.26 24.75
C ASN A 239 -21.52 12.82 23.62
N PRO A 240 -22.76 12.38 23.94
CA PRO A 240 -23.72 11.93 22.93
C PRO A 240 -24.16 13.02 21.95
N VAL A 241 -24.22 14.28 22.39
CA VAL A 241 -24.62 15.40 21.54
C VAL A 241 -23.61 15.67 20.43
N ALA A 242 -22.34 15.67 20.81
CA ALA A 242 -21.24 15.84 19.87
C ALA A 242 -20.76 14.51 19.24
N GLY A 243 -21.35 13.37 19.60
CA GLY A 243 -20.93 12.04 19.12
C GLY A 243 -19.49 11.67 19.49
N LEU A 244 -18.96 12.26 20.57
CA LEU A 244 -17.55 12.04 20.96
C LEU A 244 -17.42 10.77 21.79
N ARG A 245 -16.54 9.87 21.34
CA ARG A 245 -16.15 8.66 22.06
C ARG A 245 -14.83 8.87 22.80
N LYS A 246 -14.54 8.02 23.78
CA LYS A 246 -13.23 7.97 24.42
C LYS A 246 -12.13 7.72 23.37
N ASN A 247 -10.98 8.35 23.58
CA ASN A 247 -9.84 8.23 22.67
C ASN A 247 -9.32 6.80 22.61
N ALA A 248 -9.18 6.24 21.40
CA ALA A 248 -8.77 4.85 21.19
C ALA A 248 -7.36 4.55 21.73
N LEU A 249 -6.41 5.51 21.72
CA LEU A 249 -5.07 5.31 22.31
C LEU A 249 -5.13 5.25 23.83
N GLU A 250 -5.98 6.04 24.48
CA GLU A 250 -6.22 5.97 25.93
C GLU A 250 -6.90 4.64 26.32
N GLU A 251 -7.85 4.19 25.51
CA GLU A 251 -8.49 2.89 25.74
C GLU A 251 -7.49 1.73 25.48
N ALA A 252 -6.59 1.87 24.51
CA ALA A 252 -5.49 0.91 24.30
C ALA A 252 -4.57 0.83 25.53
N ARG A 253 -4.22 1.99 26.11
CA ARG A 253 -3.46 2.05 27.38
C ARG A 253 -4.22 1.37 28.52
N ARG A 254 -5.54 1.60 28.65
CA ARG A 254 -6.38 0.98 29.67
C ARG A 254 -6.46 -0.54 29.50
N ILE A 255 -6.63 -1.00 28.26
CA ILE A 255 -6.67 -2.44 27.93
C ILE A 255 -5.30 -3.07 28.20
N ALA A 256 -4.18 -2.38 27.90
CA ALA A 256 -2.85 -2.86 28.21
C ALA A 256 -2.65 -3.14 29.70
N LEU A 257 -3.19 -2.30 30.60
CA LEU A 257 -3.12 -2.52 32.04
C LEU A 257 -3.80 -3.83 32.52
N THR A 258 -4.68 -4.39 31.69
CA THR A 258 -5.39 -5.64 31.98
C THR A 258 -4.75 -6.85 31.30
N LEU A 259 -4.27 -6.67 30.06
CA LEU A 259 -3.81 -7.77 29.21
C LEU A 259 -2.29 -7.96 29.22
N VAL A 260 -1.51 -6.93 29.55
CA VAL A 260 -0.04 -7.00 29.54
C VAL A 260 0.48 -7.44 30.91
N GLY A 261 1.48 -8.32 30.89
CA GLY A 261 2.17 -8.78 32.09
C GLY A 261 3.55 -9.35 31.77
N PRO A 262 4.37 -9.66 32.78
CA PRO A 262 5.75 -10.14 32.59
C PRO A 262 5.84 -11.50 31.88
N SER A 263 4.77 -12.30 31.91
CA SER A 263 4.72 -13.64 31.28
C SER A 263 4.24 -13.65 29.84
N HIS A 264 3.72 -12.52 29.32
CA HIS A 264 3.10 -12.44 28.00
C HIS A 264 3.78 -11.39 27.13
N GLN A 265 3.87 -11.68 25.83
CA GLN A 265 4.31 -10.71 24.84
C GLN A 265 3.12 -10.18 24.06
N SER A 266 3.03 -8.86 23.92
CA SER A 266 1.90 -8.19 23.30
C SER A 266 2.36 -7.26 22.19
N ILE A 267 1.56 -7.20 21.11
CA ILE A 267 1.77 -6.28 19.98
C ILE A 267 0.60 -5.33 19.85
N PHE A 268 0.89 -4.04 19.71
CA PHE A 268 -0.09 -2.98 19.49
C PHE A 268 0.13 -2.38 18.10
N PHE A 269 -0.85 -2.49 17.24
CA PHE A 269 -0.81 -1.92 15.90
C PHE A 269 -1.51 -0.56 15.85
N CYS A 270 -0.82 0.44 15.33
CA CYS A 270 -1.35 1.78 15.07
C CYS A 270 -1.26 2.09 13.58
N ASN A 271 -2.18 2.91 13.05
CA ASN A 271 -2.21 3.25 11.63
C ASN A 271 -1.32 4.45 11.26
N ARG A 272 -0.85 5.23 12.25
CA ARG A 272 -0.01 6.43 12.04
C ARG A 272 1.27 6.31 12.85
N ARG A 273 2.39 6.80 12.30
CA ARG A 273 3.71 6.86 12.97
C ARG A 273 3.64 7.64 14.29
N THR A 274 2.95 8.78 14.30
CA THR A 274 2.73 9.59 15.51
C THR A 274 1.95 8.84 16.60
N SER A 275 0.95 8.04 16.21
CA SER A 275 0.19 7.23 17.18
C SER A 275 1.03 6.14 17.84
N VAL A 276 2.01 5.57 17.10
CA VAL A 276 2.99 4.61 17.67
C VAL A 276 3.78 5.29 18.78
N GLU A 277 4.32 6.47 18.53
CA GLU A 277 5.16 7.18 19.50
C GLU A 277 4.36 7.61 20.74
N VAL A 278 3.16 8.15 20.53
CA VAL A 278 2.26 8.56 21.61
C VAL A 278 1.88 7.36 22.49
N LEU A 279 1.48 6.24 21.87
CA LEU A 279 1.11 5.05 22.63
C LEU A 279 2.31 4.42 23.32
N THR A 280 3.49 4.38 22.67
CA THR A 280 4.74 3.91 23.28
C THR A 280 5.05 4.71 24.55
N ARG A 281 4.95 6.04 24.49
CA ARG A 281 5.13 6.90 25.65
C ARG A 281 4.13 6.58 26.76
N TYR A 282 2.83 6.47 26.44
CA TYR A 282 1.79 6.13 27.41
C TYR A 282 2.02 4.79 28.11
N LEU A 283 2.49 3.79 27.36
CA LEU A 283 2.75 2.45 27.90
C LEU A 283 4.05 2.43 28.72
N LYS A 284 5.12 3.14 28.33
CA LYS A 284 6.33 3.31 29.13
C LYS A 284 6.03 3.96 30.50
N GLU A 285 5.20 5.00 30.52
CA GLU A 285 4.82 5.71 31.76
C GLU A 285 4.01 4.83 32.73
N CYS A 286 3.26 3.84 32.23
CA CYS A 286 2.50 2.93 33.07
C CYS A 286 3.10 1.52 33.20
N ALA A 287 4.31 1.28 32.70
CA ALA A 287 4.96 -0.05 32.67
C ALA A 287 5.03 -0.72 34.04
N GLY A 288 5.37 0.02 35.09
CA GLY A 288 5.41 -0.52 36.46
C GLY A 288 4.06 -1.04 36.96
N ARG A 289 2.93 -0.49 36.47
CA ARG A 289 1.58 -0.97 36.81
C ARG A 289 1.23 -2.28 36.10
N MET A 290 1.91 -2.58 35.00
CA MET A 290 1.81 -3.84 34.23
C MET A 290 2.80 -4.91 34.74
N GLY A 291 3.65 -4.57 35.75
CA GLY A 291 4.68 -5.44 36.29
C GLY A 291 5.90 -5.63 35.39
N ILE A 292 6.12 -4.71 34.45
CA ILE A 292 7.23 -4.70 33.50
C ILE A 292 8.03 -3.39 33.62
N LYS A 293 9.22 -3.36 33.02
CA LYS A 293 10.08 -2.15 33.01
C LYS A 293 9.78 -1.29 31.77
N PRO A 294 10.03 0.04 31.83
CA PRO A 294 9.87 0.92 30.66
C PRO A 294 10.69 0.48 29.43
N GLU A 295 11.87 -0.14 29.65
CA GLU A 295 12.75 -0.64 28.58
C GLU A 295 12.19 -1.86 27.86
N GLU A 296 11.28 -2.60 28.52
CA GLU A 296 10.56 -3.73 27.92
C GLU A 296 9.40 -3.31 27.02
N VAL A 297 9.14 -1.98 26.92
CA VAL A 297 8.18 -1.37 26.00
C VAL A 297 8.95 -0.65 24.89
N ARG A 298 8.78 -1.08 23.64
CA ARG A 298 9.48 -0.48 22.50
C ARG A 298 8.50 -0.03 21.42
N GLY A 299 8.79 1.10 20.80
CA GLY A 299 8.18 1.47 19.50
C GLY A 299 8.89 0.74 18.36
N TYR A 300 8.20 0.51 17.24
CA TYR A 300 8.82 -0.03 16.02
C TYR A 300 8.08 0.50 14.79
N ARG A 301 8.77 1.24 13.92
CA ARG A 301 8.17 1.78 12.69
C ARG A 301 9.19 2.06 11.60
N GLY A 302 8.71 2.28 10.39
CA GLY A 302 9.51 2.87 9.32
C GLY A 302 10.05 4.25 9.74
N GLY A 303 11.28 4.56 9.34
CA GLY A 303 11.98 5.77 9.75
C GLY A 303 12.89 5.62 10.97
N TYR A 304 12.84 4.48 11.67
CA TYR A 304 13.90 4.13 12.63
C TYR A 304 15.14 3.64 11.91
N LEU A 305 16.32 3.98 12.45
CA LEU A 305 17.60 3.53 11.91
C LEU A 305 17.68 2.00 11.82
N PRO A 306 18.32 1.45 10.79
CA PRO A 306 18.41 0.00 10.61
C PRO A 306 19.01 -0.76 11.80
N GLY A 307 20.00 -0.16 12.50
CA GLY A 307 20.61 -0.73 13.70
C GLY A 307 19.60 -0.90 14.83
N LEU A 308 18.84 0.16 15.11
CA LEU A 308 17.81 0.17 16.15
C LEU A 308 16.70 -0.85 15.86
N ARG A 309 16.28 -0.96 14.60
CA ARG A 309 15.26 -1.96 14.22
C ARG A 309 15.72 -3.38 14.48
N ARG A 310 16.96 -3.74 14.09
CA ARG A 310 17.53 -5.07 14.35
C ARG A 310 17.67 -5.39 15.83
N GLU A 311 18.02 -4.41 16.64
CA GLU A 311 18.08 -4.54 18.11
C GLU A 311 16.68 -4.92 18.65
N ILE A 312 15.65 -4.15 18.30
CA ILE A 312 14.27 -4.39 18.76
C ILE A 312 13.76 -5.76 18.29
N GLU A 313 14.02 -6.15 17.05
CA GLU A 313 13.63 -7.46 16.49
C GLU A 313 14.28 -8.61 17.27
N THR A 314 15.58 -8.49 17.60
CA THR A 314 16.31 -9.46 18.41
C THR A 314 15.75 -9.53 19.83
N ASP A 315 15.54 -8.40 20.47
CA ASP A 315 15.02 -8.30 21.84
C ASP A 315 13.59 -8.87 21.95
N LEU A 316 12.78 -8.68 20.90
CA LEU A 316 11.43 -9.22 20.83
C LEU A 316 11.46 -10.75 20.68
N LYS A 317 12.33 -11.27 19.80
CA LYS A 317 12.49 -12.72 19.59
C LYS A 317 13.02 -13.45 20.84
N GLU A 318 13.92 -12.82 21.58
CA GLU A 318 14.49 -13.34 22.82
C GLU A 318 13.60 -13.12 24.05
N GLY A 319 12.44 -12.47 23.89
CA GLY A 319 11.48 -12.22 24.98
C GLY A 319 11.89 -11.09 25.95
N ARG A 320 12.93 -10.31 25.64
CA ARG A 320 13.34 -9.13 26.42
C ARG A 320 12.34 -7.99 26.30
N VAL A 321 11.75 -7.80 25.12
CA VAL A 321 10.63 -6.87 24.91
C VAL A 321 9.32 -7.57 25.20
N LYS A 322 8.51 -7.01 26.09
CA LYS A 322 7.19 -7.52 26.47
C LYS A 322 6.05 -6.84 25.69
N VAL A 323 6.26 -5.59 25.30
CA VAL A 323 5.30 -4.83 24.55
C VAL A 323 5.98 -4.14 23.36
N VAL A 324 5.50 -4.41 22.17
CA VAL A 324 5.89 -3.64 20.98
C VAL A 324 4.70 -2.88 20.42
N VAL A 325 4.90 -1.58 20.17
CA VAL A 325 3.93 -0.72 19.50
C VAL A 325 4.43 -0.44 18.08
N THR A 326 3.65 -0.77 17.07
CA THR A 326 4.12 -0.72 15.69
C THR A 326 3.09 -0.17 14.71
N THR A 327 3.53 0.16 13.51
CA THR A 327 2.67 0.35 12.32
C THR A 327 2.51 -0.99 11.59
N ASN A 328 2.34 -0.97 10.28
CA ASN A 328 2.41 -2.15 9.41
C ASN A 328 3.83 -2.76 9.30
N ALA A 329 4.84 -2.14 9.90
CA ALA A 329 6.25 -2.57 9.79
C ALA A 329 6.52 -3.97 10.39
N LEU A 330 5.71 -4.44 11.34
CA LEU A 330 5.73 -5.81 11.88
C LEU A 330 4.53 -6.66 11.40
N GLU A 331 3.83 -6.24 10.38
CA GLU A 331 2.70 -6.96 9.80
C GLU A 331 3.15 -8.15 8.95
N LEU A 332 4.25 -8.00 8.20
CA LEU A 332 4.78 -9.02 7.30
C LEU A 332 5.78 -9.93 8.00
N GLY A 333 5.80 -11.16 7.62
CA GLY A 333 6.59 -12.39 7.83
C GLY A 333 7.83 -12.44 8.70
N ILE A 334 8.24 -11.37 9.39
CA ILE A 334 9.38 -11.41 10.31
C ILE A 334 9.11 -12.39 11.44
N ASP A 335 10.05 -13.29 11.70
CA ASP A 335 9.97 -14.19 12.85
C ASP A 335 10.31 -13.45 14.14
N ILE A 336 9.27 -12.89 14.76
CA ILE A 336 9.33 -12.17 16.04
C ILE A 336 8.94 -13.06 17.23
N GLY A 337 8.89 -14.38 17.02
CA GLY A 337 8.44 -15.32 18.03
C GLY A 337 6.92 -15.45 18.11
N SER A 338 6.44 -16.12 19.15
CA SER A 338 5.01 -16.32 19.42
C SER A 338 4.52 -15.22 20.35
N LEU A 339 3.66 -14.35 19.82
CA LEU A 339 2.98 -13.33 20.62
C LEU A 339 1.63 -13.87 21.14
N ASP A 340 1.23 -13.39 22.31
CA ASP A 340 0.02 -13.87 23.00
C ASP A 340 -1.18 -12.97 22.72
N VAL A 341 -0.95 -11.67 22.67
CA VAL A 341 -2.00 -10.64 22.52
C VAL A 341 -1.68 -9.68 21.38
N ALA A 342 -2.65 -9.49 20.48
CA ALA A 342 -2.62 -8.42 19.48
C ALA A 342 -3.72 -7.40 19.74
N VAL A 343 -3.37 -6.12 19.75
CA VAL A 343 -4.31 -5.01 19.87
C VAL A 343 -4.18 -4.13 18.63
N LEU A 344 -5.27 -3.97 17.89
CA LEU A 344 -5.34 -3.12 16.72
C LEU A 344 -6.05 -1.82 17.10
N VAL A 345 -5.37 -0.69 17.00
CA VAL A 345 -5.95 0.64 17.28
C VAL A 345 -6.49 1.21 15.97
N GLY A 346 -7.73 0.87 15.68
CA GLY A 346 -8.43 1.12 14.43
C GLY A 346 -8.23 0.04 13.38
N TYR A 347 -9.15 0.03 12.42
CA TYR A 347 -9.07 -0.85 11.25
C TYR A 347 -7.84 -0.46 10.38
N PRO A 348 -7.06 -1.42 9.91
CA PRO A 348 -5.83 -1.14 9.16
C PRO A 348 -6.02 -0.64 7.72
N GLY A 349 -7.26 -0.61 7.23
CA GLY A 349 -7.61 -0.17 5.88
C GLY A 349 -7.80 -1.30 4.87
N SER A 350 -7.42 -2.54 5.21
CA SER A 350 -7.66 -3.71 4.38
C SER A 350 -7.90 -4.97 5.21
N GLN A 351 -8.68 -5.92 4.68
CA GLN A 351 -8.90 -7.22 5.32
C GLN A 351 -7.60 -8.05 5.36
N ALA A 352 -6.78 -7.98 4.31
CA ALA A 352 -5.48 -8.67 4.28
C ALA A 352 -4.59 -8.20 5.43
N SER A 353 -4.41 -6.89 5.58
CA SER A 353 -3.66 -6.28 6.67
C SER A 353 -4.25 -6.64 8.04
N PHE A 354 -5.58 -6.62 8.16
CA PHE A 354 -6.28 -7.02 9.39
C PHE A 354 -5.92 -8.46 9.79
N TRP A 355 -6.07 -9.42 8.88
CA TRP A 355 -5.78 -10.82 9.17
C TRP A 355 -4.30 -11.11 9.36
N GLN A 356 -3.41 -10.37 8.71
CA GLN A 356 -1.97 -10.46 8.94
C GLN A 356 -1.58 -10.01 10.35
N ARG A 357 -2.16 -8.90 10.83
CA ARG A 357 -1.94 -8.40 12.20
C ARG A 357 -2.52 -9.36 13.25
N VAL A 358 -3.75 -9.84 13.03
CA VAL A 358 -4.36 -10.88 13.87
C VAL A 358 -3.54 -12.18 13.82
N GLY A 359 -2.96 -12.51 12.66
CA GLY A 359 -2.11 -13.68 12.46
C GLY A 359 -0.75 -13.65 13.16
N ARG A 360 -0.36 -12.51 13.78
CA ARG A 360 0.87 -12.43 14.58
C ARG A 360 0.79 -13.15 15.90
N VAL A 361 -0.40 -13.48 16.37
CA VAL A 361 -0.64 -14.20 17.62
C VAL A 361 -1.11 -15.64 17.36
N GLY A 362 -0.82 -16.54 18.30
CA GLY A 362 -1.33 -17.93 18.27
C GLY A 362 -0.61 -18.89 17.32
N ARG A 363 0.67 -18.71 17.02
CA ARG A 363 1.43 -19.53 16.05
C ARG A 363 1.72 -20.98 16.49
N ARG A 364 1.56 -21.35 17.77
CA ARG A 364 1.96 -22.67 18.32
C ARG A 364 0.83 -23.48 18.95
N GLY A 365 -0.41 -23.31 18.46
CA GLY A 365 -1.55 -24.09 18.99
C GLY A 365 -2.05 -23.64 20.37
N SER A 366 -1.49 -22.59 20.95
CA SER A 366 -2.02 -21.93 22.16
C SER A 366 -3.20 -21.04 21.81
N SER A 367 -4.14 -20.88 22.74
CA SER A 367 -5.21 -19.88 22.62
C SER A 367 -4.60 -18.48 22.58
N SER A 368 -5.08 -17.65 21.68
CA SER A 368 -4.59 -16.29 21.50
C SER A 368 -5.73 -15.29 21.46
N LEU A 369 -5.42 -14.03 21.83
CA LEU A 369 -6.39 -12.93 21.87
C LEU A 369 -6.00 -11.85 20.89
N ALA A 370 -6.96 -11.45 20.03
CA ALA A 370 -6.84 -10.26 19.24
C ALA A 370 -8.01 -9.31 19.53
N VAL A 371 -7.72 -8.02 19.73
CA VAL A 371 -8.72 -6.99 20.02
C VAL A 371 -8.57 -5.83 19.05
N MET A 372 -9.62 -5.49 18.32
CA MET A 372 -9.68 -4.24 17.56
C MET A 372 -10.38 -3.18 18.41
N ILE A 373 -9.72 -2.06 18.64
CA ILE A 373 -10.28 -0.89 19.33
C ILE A 373 -10.69 0.09 18.24
N SER A 374 -11.99 0.32 18.10
CA SER A 374 -12.51 1.20 17.06
C SER A 374 -12.23 2.67 17.39
N ARG A 375 -11.93 3.44 16.37
CA ARG A 375 -11.77 4.89 16.44
C ARG A 375 -13.12 5.57 16.14
N SER A 376 -13.21 6.85 16.45
CA SER A 376 -14.28 7.71 15.91
C SER A 376 -13.97 8.03 14.45
N ASP A 377 -14.14 7.02 13.58
CA ASP A 377 -13.89 7.04 12.15
C ASP A 377 -15.00 6.27 11.46
N PRO A 378 -15.55 6.75 10.31
CA PRO A 378 -16.70 6.11 9.65
C PRO A 378 -16.51 4.62 9.38
N VAL A 379 -15.33 4.20 8.90
CA VAL A 379 -15.04 2.80 8.59
C VAL A 379 -15.04 1.95 9.86
N ASP A 380 -14.35 2.42 10.91
CA ASP A 380 -14.28 1.69 12.19
C ASP A 380 -15.68 1.51 12.79
N GLN A 381 -16.54 2.53 12.71
CA GLN A 381 -17.91 2.46 13.22
C GLN A 381 -18.83 1.58 12.34
N TYR A 382 -18.65 1.62 11.02
CA TYR A 382 -19.31 0.68 10.11
C TYR A 382 -18.98 -0.78 10.48
N LEU A 383 -17.70 -1.08 10.70
CA LEU A 383 -17.26 -2.42 11.09
C LEU A 383 -17.72 -2.86 12.49
N CYS A 384 -18.04 -1.91 13.38
CA CYS A 384 -18.68 -2.23 14.66
C CYS A 384 -20.14 -2.64 14.47
N ALA A 385 -20.84 -2.02 13.53
CA ALA A 385 -22.22 -2.36 13.19
C ALA A 385 -22.31 -3.63 12.31
N HIS A 386 -21.29 -3.87 11.47
CA HIS A 386 -21.20 -4.96 10.50
C HIS A 386 -19.92 -5.80 10.69
N PRO A 387 -19.74 -6.47 11.84
CA PRO A 387 -18.52 -7.27 12.09
C PRO A 387 -18.37 -8.45 11.12
N GLU A 388 -19.46 -8.92 10.51
CA GLU A 388 -19.46 -9.95 9.46
C GLU A 388 -18.59 -9.56 8.26
N TYR A 389 -18.45 -8.27 7.96
CA TYR A 389 -17.56 -7.79 6.90
C TYR A 389 -16.11 -8.29 7.07
N LEU A 390 -15.64 -8.42 8.32
CA LEU A 390 -14.29 -8.91 8.60
C LEU A 390 -14.15 -10.42 8.38
N PHE A 391 -15.25 -11.19 8.51
CA PHE A 391 -15.24 -12.65 8.52
C PHE A 391 -15.85 -13.27 7.26
N ASP A 392 -16.99 -12.77 6.81
CA ASP A 392 -17.84 -13.38 5.79
C ASP A 392 -17.80 -12.63 4.45
N ALA A 393 -17.35 -11.39 4.44
CA ALA A 393 -17.32 -10.57 3.22
C ALA A 393 -16.39 -11.15 2.14
N PRO A 394 -16.68 -10.89 0.85
CA PRO A 394 -15.79 -11.27 -0.23
C PRO A 394 -14.38 -10.74 0.00
N ARG A 395 -13.38 -11.59 -0.20
CA ARG A 395 -11.97 -11.25 -0.07
C ARG A 395 -11.57 -10.11 -1.00
N GLU A 396 -10.54 -9.39 -0.65
CA GLU A 396 -10.06 -8.22 -1.39
C GLU A 396 -9.68 -8.57 -2.84
N ARG A 397 -9.98 -7.64 -3.74
CA ARG A 397 -9.52 -7.65 -5.13
C ARG A 397 -8.38 -6.65 -5.25
N LEU A 398 -7.21 -7.07 -5.68
CA LEU A 398 -6.08 -6.17 -5.92
C LEU A 398 -6.12 -5.65 -7.35
N GLY A 399 -5.83 -4.36 -7.50
CA GLY A 399 -5.66 -3.73 -8.80
C GLY A 399 -4.17 -3.58 -9.13
N VAL A 400 -3.79 -4.00 -10.33
CA VAL A 400 -2.54 -3.65 -11.01
C VAL A 400 -2.87 -3.32 -12.45
N ASP A 401 -2.24 -2.29 -12.98
CA ASP A 401 -2.34 -1.90 -14.38
C ASP A 401 -0.92 -1.75 -14.97
N PRO A 402 -0.32 -2.87 -15.43
CA PRO A 402 1.02 -2.84 -16.02
C PRO A 402 1.06 -2.18 -17.40
N ASP A 403 -0.09 -1.90 -17.99
CA ASP A 403 -0.24 -1.26 -19.29
C ASP A 403 -0.64 0.23 -19.17
N ASN A 404 -0.69 0.77 -17.94
CA ASN A 404 -0.79 2.22 -17.73
C ASN A 404 0.31 2.94 -18.52
N PRO A 405 -0.03 3.91 -19.40
CA PRO A 405 0.94 4.51 -20.33
C PRO A 405 2.17 5.12 -19.66
N VAL A 406 2.00 5.76 -18.50
CA VAL A 406 3.11 6.36 -17.74
C VAL A 406 4.06 5.28 -17.25
N ILE A 407 3.53 4.28 -16.52
CA ILE A 407 4.31 3.17 -15.97
C ILE A 407 4.96 2.37 -17.10
N LEU A 408 4.19 2.06 -18.14
CA LEU A 408 4.69 1.28 -19.28
C LEU A 408 5.83 1.99 -19.98
N SER A 409 5.72 3.32 -20.21
CA SER A 409 6.76 4.13 -20.86
C SER A 409 8.07 4.13 -20.05
N GLU A 410 7.99 4.26 -18.72
CA GLU A 410 9.16 4.21 -17.85
C GLU A 410 9.83 2.83 -17.86
N GLN A 411 9.04 1.76 -17.83
CA GLN A 411 9.57 0.40 -17.89
C GLN A 411 10.13 0.07 -19.27
N ILE A 412 9.59 0.62 -20.35
CA ILE A 412 10.15 0.50 -21.72
C ILE A 412 11.50 1.20 -21.82
N LYS A 413 11.69 2.40 -21.24
CA LYS A 413 13.01 3.08 -21.17
C LYS A 413 14.06 2.17 -20.53
N CYS A 414 13.74 1.60 -19.39
CA CYS A 414 14.63 0.66 -18.69
C CYS A 414 14.92 -0.60 -19.53
N ALA A 415 13.89 -1.17 -20.15
CA ALA A 415 14.02 -2.38 -20.97
C ALA A 415 14.87 -2.15 -22.24
N ALA A 416 14.74 -0.97 -22.87
CA ALA A 416 15.52 -0.58 -24.03
C ALA A 416 17.02 -0.38 -23.70
N PHE A 417 17.33 0.13 -22.49
CA PHE A 417 18.70 0.20 -21.98
C PHE A 417 19.33 -1.19 -21.80
N GLU A 418 18.54 -2.16 -21.35
CA GLU A 418 19.01 -3.51 -21.07
C GLU A 418 19.25 -4.33 -22.34
N LEU A 419 18.29 -4.32 -23.26
CA LEU A 419 18.34 -5.04 -24.53
C LEU A 419 17.60 -4.25 -25.62
N PRO A 420 18.06 -4.29 -26.87
CA PRO A 420 17.34 -3.69 -28.00
C PRO A 420 15.96 -4.33 -28.17
N PHE A 421 14.94 -3.54 -28.48
CA PHE A 421 13.64 -4.07 -28.88
C PHE A 421 13.62 -4.46 -30.34
N ARG A 422 12.95 -5.57 -30.66
CA ARG A 422 12.73 -6.01 -32.04
C ARG A 422 11.26 -6.24 -32.28
N SER A 423 10.76 -5.72 -33.38
CA SER A 423 9.42 -6.02 -33.88
C SER A 423 9.38 -7.19 -34.86
N GLU A 424 8.19 -7.72 -35.02
CA GLU A 424 7.80 -8.62 -36.08
C GLU A 424 6.43 -8.21 -36.63
N ILE A 425 6.10 -8.65 -37.84
CA ILE A 425 4.77 -8.42 -38.39
C ILE A 425 3.83 -9.54 -37.96
N ASP A 426 2.76 -9.20 -37.29
CA ASP A 426 1.72 -10.16 -36.93
C ASP A 426 1.03 -10.70 -38.20
N ALA A 427 1.07 -12.01 -38.38
CA ALA A 427 0.56 -12.66 -39.59
C ALA A 427 -0.99 -12.56 -39.69
N ALA A 428 -1.70 -12.33 -38.61
CA ALA A 428 -3.18 -12.27 -38.60
C ALA A 428 -3.69 -10.85 -38.88
N THR A 429 -3.04 -9.81 -38.34
CA THR A 429 -3.49 -8.42 -38.43
C THR A 429 -2.68 -7.61 -39.46
N GLY A 430 -1.44 -8.00 -39.75
CA GLY A 430 -0.49 -7.24 -40.55
C GLY A 430 0.21 -6.09 -39.80
N ASP A 431 -0.05 -5.96 -38.50
CA ASP A 431 0.50 -4.91 -37.65
C ASP A 431 1.93 -5.24 -37.20
N GLU A 432 2.73 -4.19 -36.96
CA GLU A 432 4.03 -4.30 -36.28
C GLU A 432 3.81 -4.54 -34.78
N VAL A 433 4.37 -5.61 -34.22
CA VAL A 433 4.20 -5.99 -32.82
C VAL A 433 5.54 -6.33 -32.16
N VAL A 434 5.63 -6.09 -30.86
CA VAL A 434 6.73 -6.52 -29.98
C VAL A 434 6.17 -7.56 -29.01
N ARG A 435 6.63 -8.82 -29.08
CA ARG A 435 6.07 -9.92 -28.29
C ARG A 435 6.83 -10.20 -26.99
N ASP A 436 8.04 -9.71 -26.85
CA ASP A 436 8.91 -10.03 -25.71
C ASP A 436 8.70 -9.13 -24.47
N PHE A 437 7.74 -8.17 -24.55
CA PHE A 437 7.46 -7.24 -23.45
C PHE A 437 5.99 -7.28 -22.96
N GLY A 438 5.31 -8.37 -23.17
CA GLY A 438 3.91 -8.57 -22.75
C GLY A 438 2.91 -8.24 -23.86
N PRO A 439 1.60 -8.40 -23.59
CA PRO A 439 0.55 -8.32 -24.60
C PRO A 439 0.07 -6.88 -24.88
N SER A 440 0.71 -5.85 -24.34
CA SER A 440 0.24 -4.46 -24.48
C SER A 440 0.29 -3.98 -25.92
N PRO A 441 -0.83 -3.42 -26.44
CA PRO A 441 -0.88 -2.85 -27.78
C PRO A 441 -0.05 -1.55 -27.91
N HIS A 442 0.28 -0.88 -26.79
CA HIS A 442 0.92 0.43 -26.76
C HIS A 442 2.46 0.38 -26.84
N VAL A 443 3.08 -0.80 -26.84
CA VAL A 443 4.55 -0.92 -26.79
C VAL A 443 5.19 -0.29 -28.02
N VAL A 444 4.67 -0.56 -29.23
CA VAL A 444 5.21 -0.02 -30.47
C VAL A 444 5.02 1.51 -30.52
N ASP A 445 3.84 2.00 -30.18
CA ASP A 445 3.53 3.45 -30.16
C ASP A 445 4.50 4.22 -29.23
N ILE A 446 4.79 3.66 -28.05
CA ILE A 446 5.74 4.25 -27.10
C ILE A 446 7.17 4.23 -27.62
N LEU A 447 7.60 3.11 -28.26
CA LEU A 447 8.92 2.99 -28.86
C LEU A 447 9.10 4.00 -30.02
N ASP A 448 8.11 4.17 -30.85
CA ASP A 448 8.14 5.13 -31.95
C ASP A 448 8.11 6.56 -31.42
N TYR A 449 7.29 6.89 -30.40
CA TYR A 449 7.33 8.18 -29.71
C TYR A 449 8.73 8.50 -29.16
N PHE A 450 9.40 7.54 -28.52
CA PHE A 450 10.77 7.73 -28.03
C PHE A 450 11.80 7.91 -29.14
N THR A 451 11.51 7.48 -30.35
CA THR A 451 12.36 7.65 -31.50
C THR A 451 12.15 9.01 -32.18
N GLU A 452 10.89 9.39 -32.41
CA GLU A 452 10.51 10.54 -33.22
C GLU A 452 10.52 11.86 -32.46
N GLU A 453 9.94 11.86 -31.23
CA GLU A 453 9.73 13.10 -30.46
C GLU A 453 10.86 13.36 -29.45
N SER A 454 11.36 12.35 -28.77
CA SER A 454 12.35 12.54 -27.70
C SER A 454 13.80 12.26 -28.11
N GLY A 455 14.01 11.53 -29.20
CA GLY A 455 15.35 11.07 -29.63
C GLY A 455 16.04 10.13 -28.62
N PHE A 456 15.26 9.53 -27.73
CA PHE A 456 15.74 8.62 -26.68
C PHE A 456 16.18 7.27 -27.26
N LEU A 457 15.52 6.85 -28.35
CA LEU A 457 15.81 5.64 -29.10
C LEU A 457 16.18 5.96 -30.54
N LEU A 458 16.86 5.00 -31.19
CA LEU A 458 17.12 4.98 -32.63
C LEU A 458 16.50 3.73 -33.22
N LYS A 459 15.56 3.88 -34.14
CA LYS A 459 15.00 2.74 -34.93
C LYS A 459 15.87 2.49 -36.15
N SER A 460 16.34 1.26 -36.30
CA SER A 460 17.03 0.78 -37.52
C SER A 460 16.35 -0.50 -38.00
N LYS A 461 15.62 -0.40 -39.10
CA LYS A 461 14.75 -1.46 -39.63
C LYS A 461 13.68 -1.86 -38.60
N ASP A 462 13.74 -3.10 -38.10
CA ASP A 462 12.83 -3.72 -37.15
C ASP A 462 13.31 -3.63 -35.68
N THR A 463 14.35 -2.83 -35.42
CA THR A 463 15.02 -2.84 -34.11
C THR A 463 15.21 -1.44 -33.56
N TRP A 464 14.83 -1.21 -32.29
CA TRP A 464 15.07 0.02 -31.53
C TRP A 464 16.24 -0.14 -30.58
N TYR A 465 17.18 0.82 -30.67
CA TYR A 465 18.39 0.85 -29.86
C TYR A 465 18.39 2.04 -28.93
N PHE A 466 18.79 1.82 -27.68
CA PHE A 466 19.03 2.89 -26.71
C PHE A 466 20.24 3.74 -27.09
N THR A 467 20.13 5.08 -27.03
CA THR A 467 21.18 5.98 -27.54
C THR A 467 21.68 7.01 -26.54
N GLN A 468 21.09 7.08 -25.35
CA GLN A 468 21.42 8.11 -24.36
C GLN A 468 22.53 7.69 -23.42
N ASP A 469 23.29 8.66 -22.89
CA ASP A 469 24.23 8.45 -21.78
C ASP A 469 23.49 8.67 -20.45
N ALA A 470 22.55 7.77 -20.14
CA ALA A 470 21.68 7.84 -18.97
C ALA A 470 21.51 6.45 -18.35
N TYR A 471 21.09 6.41 -17.07
CA TYR A 471 20.78 5.18 -16.35
C TYR A 471 19.30 5.17 -15.95
N PRO A 472 18.38 4.79 -16.83
CA PRO A 472 16.95 4.97 -16.64
C PRO A 472 16.40 4.34 -15.34
N ALA A 473 16.96 3.19 -14.94
CA ALA A 473 16.54 2.54 -13.70
C ALA A 473 16.88 3.34 -12.42
N GLY A 474 17.77 4.33 -12.50
CA GLY A 474 18.05 5.26 -11.40
C GLY A 474 16.99 6.34 -11.25
N ASP A 475 16.34 6.70 -12.36
CA ASP A 475 15.36 7.80 -12.42
C ASP A 475 13.93 7.30 -12.23
N VAL A 476 13.67 5.99 -12.47
CA VAL A 476 12.33 5.39 -12.36
C VAL A 476 12.07 4.87 -10.95
N SER A 477 11.04 5.41 -10.31
CA SER A 477 10.59 4.96 -8.99
C SER A 477 9.49 3.90 -9.09
N LEU A 478 9.71 2.73 -8.48
CA LEU A 478 8.69 1.68 -8.43
C LEU A 478 7.47 2.06 -7.56
N ALA A 479 7.62 2.98 -6.62
CA ALA A 479 6.52 3.42 -5.76
C ALA A 479 5.74 4.60 -6.33
N GLY A 480 6.15 5.14 -7.47
CA GLY A 480 5.53 6.31 -8.09
C GLY A 480 5.89 7.65 -7.44
N ASN A 481 6.60 7.63 -6.33
CA ASN A 481 7.12 8.82 -5.65
C ASN A 481 8.63 8.89 -5.85
N GLU A 482 9.19 10.09 -5.88
CA GLU A 482 10.66 10.23 -5.91
C GLU A 482 11.29 9.46 -4.74
N PRO A 483 12.40 8.71 -4.96
CA PRO A 483 13.03 7.86 -3.92
C PRO A 483 13.78 8.66 -2.85
N ASP A 484 13.36 9.88 -2.61
CA ASP A 484 14.09 10.91 -1.91
C ASP A 484 13.62 11.06 -0.45
N ASN A 485 14.28 10.30 0.45
CA ASN A 485 14.04 10.48 1.88
C ASN A 485 14.74 11.72 2.41
N VAL A 486 14.06 12.43 3.30
CA VAL A 486 14.62 13.48 4.16
C VAL A 486 15.27 12.82 5.37
N VAL A 487 16.55 13.07 5.60
CA VAL A 487 17.27 12.60 6.79
C VAL A 487 17.17 13.65 7.89
N ILE A 488 16.83 13.20 9.09
CA ILE A 488 16.69 14.05 10.28
C ILE A 488 17.93 13.87 11.15
N PHE A 489 18.62 14.98 11.46
CA PHE A 489 19.83 15.02 12.25
C PHE A 489 19.59 15.65 13.61
N ASP A 490 20.27 15.17 14.62
CA ASP A 490 20.45 15.91 15.88
C ASP A 490 21.31 17.14 15.63
N ALA A 491 20.77 18.32 15.91
CA ALA A 491 21.48 19.59 15.73
C ALA A 491 22.69 19.74 16.64
N GLU A 492 22.80 19.00 17.75
CA GLU A 492 23.90 19.07 18.69
C GLU A 492 25.03 18.08 18.37
N SER A 493 24.68 16.79 18.12
CA SER A 493 25.68 15.75 17.85
C SER A 493 26.02 15.60 16.36
N GLY A 494 25.11 15.99 15.46
CA GLY A 494 25.21 15.74 14.04
C GLY A 494 24.85 14.32 13.62
N ASP A 495 24.41 13.48 14.54
CA ASP A 495 24.01 12.11 14.27
C ASP A 495 22.63 12.06 13.60
N ALA A 496 22.42 11.10 12.71
CA ALA A 496 21.11 10.86 12.15
C ALA A 496 20.20 10.19 13.21
N ILE A 497 19.03 10.77 13.44
CA ILE A 497 18.01 10.28 14.39
C ILE A 497 16.85 9.58 13.70
N GLY A 498 16.67 9.80 12.40
CA GLY A 498 15.60 9.17 11.62
C GLY A 498 15.59 9.62 10.18
N GLU A 499 14.65 9.04 9.44
CA GLU A 499 14.38 9.40 8.05
C GLU A 499 12.87 9.40 7.77
N ILE A 500 12.43 10.19 6.79
CA ILE A 500 11.04 10.28 6.37
C ILE A 500 10.99 10.49 4.85
N ASP A 501 9.96 9.97 4.19
CA ASP A 501 9.69 10.25 2.77
C ASP A 501 9.41 11.75 2.55
N ARG A 502 9.69 12.23 1.34
CA ARG A 502 9.56 13.65 0.98
C ARG A 502 8.14 14.16 1.20
N GLU A 503 7.13 13.43 0.74
CA GLU A 503 5.72 13.80 0.89
C GLU A 503 5.33 13.95 2.37
N GLY A 504 5.74 13.00 3.22
CA GLY A 504 5.50 13.09 4.67
C GLY A 504 6.31 14.18 5.36
N SER A 505 7.41 14.64 4.75
CA SER A 505 8.31 15.62 5.37
C SER A 505 7.65 16.99 5.56
N ILE A 506 6.83 17.44 4.60
CA ILE A 506 6.14 18.73 4.66
C ILE A 506 5.20 18.85 5.86
N THR A 507 4.70 17.74 6.35
CA THR A 507 3.76 17.69 7.49
C THR A 507 4.43 17.31 8.81
N ALA A 508 5.57 16.62 8.78
CA ALA A 508 6.17 16.02 9.97
C ALA A 508 7.51 16.64 10.41
N VAL A 509 8.25 17.31 9.50
CA VAL A 509 9.57 17.87 9.80
C VAL A 509 9.75 19.31 9.30
N HIS A 510 8.66 20.04 9.08
CA HIS A 510 8.70 21.50 8.88
C HIS A 510 9.31 22.21 10.08
N GLU A 511 9.78 23.43 9.93
CA GLU A 511 10.33 24.20 11.04
C GLU A 511 9.28 24.39 12.15
N GLY A 512 9.68 24.18 13.40
CA GLY A 512 8.79 24.18 14.56
C GLY A 512 8.05 22.86 14.84
N ALA A 513 8.11 21.86 13.95
CA ALA A 513 7.51 20.55 14.18
C ALA A 513 8.11 19.84 15.40
N ILE A 514 7.31 19.07 16.10
CA ILE A 514 7.76 18.14 17.14
C ILE A 514 7.85 16.73 16.55
N TYR A 515 9.05 16.37 16.11
CA TYR A 515 9.34 15.02 15.65
C TYR A 515 9.52 14.07 16.83
N GLN A 516 9.04 12.83 16.72
CA GLN A 516 9.07 11.88 17.82
C GLN A 516 9.80 10.59 17.40
N VAL A 517 10.64 10.06 18.28
CA VAL A 517 11.35 8.79 18.12
C VAL A 517 11.43 8.08 19.46
N GLU A 518 10.93 6.84 19.57
CA GLU A 518 10.96 6.01 20.78
C GLU A 518 10.29 6.69 22.01
N GLY A 519 9.32 7.57 21.76
CA GLY A 519 8.64 8.35 22.79
C GLY A 519 9.41 9.59 23.26
N GLU A 520 10.60 9.87 22.70
CA GLU A 520 11.33 11.11 22.88
C GLU A 520 10.90 12.17 21.86
N THR A 521 11.01 13.44 22.20
CA THR A 521 10.54 14.55 21.38
C THR A 521 11.71 15.45 20.94
N TRP A 522 11.68 15.81 19.66
CA TRP A 522 12.68 16.61 18.97
C TRP A 522 12.00 17.79 18.29
N LYS A 523 12.36 19.02 18.62
CA LYS A 523 11.85 20.20 17.91
C LYS A 523 12.72 20.44 16.70
N ILE A 524 12.12 20.49 15.52
CA ILE A 524 12.81 20.83 14.27
C ILE A 524 13.10 22.32 14.27
N GLU A 525 14.39 22.66 14.22
CA GLU A 525 14.88 24.06 14.20
C GLU A 525 15.10 24.58 12.78
N ARG A 526 15.46 23.67 11.85
CA ARG A 526 15.71 24.00 10.46
C ARG A 526 15.33 22.84 9.56
N PHE A 527 14.64 23.14 8.46
CA PHE A 527 14.36 22.20 7.38
C PHE A 527 14.92 22.70 6.06
N ASP A 528 15.97 22.06 5.56
CA ASP A 528 16.58 22.29 4.26
C ASP A 528 15.87 21.39 3.23
N TYR A 529 14.77 21.92 2.67
CA TYR A 529 13.88 21.19 1.77
C TYR A 529 14.59 20.71 0.50
N GLU A 530 15.46 21.56 -0.09
CA GLU A 530 16.20 21.24 -1.32
C GLU A 530 17.27 20.16 -1.10
N ASN A 531 18.02 20.24 0.00
CA ASN A 531 19.05 19.26 0.35
C ASN A 531 18.52 18.07 1.16
N ARG A 532 17.20 18.03 1.42
CA ARG A 532 16.53 16.92 2.10
C ARG A 532 17.12 16.60 3.48
N ARG A 533 17.36 17.64 4.29
CA ARG A 533 17.92 17.55 5.62
C ARG A 533 17.11 18.36 6.62
N ALA A 534 16.66 17.71 7.69
CA ALA A 534 16.05 18.39 8.83
C ALA A 534 16.99 18.31 10.04
N TYR A 535 17.00 19.35 10.85
CA TYR A 535 17.84 19.44 12.05
C TYR A 535 16.94 19.65 13.25
N GLY A 536 16.94 18.70 14.18
CA GLY A 536 16.12 18.72 15.37
C GLY A 536 16.95 18.78 16.65
N ARG A 537 16.44 19.47 17.65
CA ARG A 537 16.99 19.50 19.00
C ARG A 537 16.10 18.73 19.95
N LYS A 538 16.69 17.88 20.79
CA LYS A 538 15.94 17.13 21.80
C LYS A 538 15.31 18.09 22.82
N VAL A 539 14.02 17.97 23.05
CA VAL A 539 13.24 18.83 23.95
C VAL A 539 12.24 18.00 24.77
N ALA A 540 11.93 18.45 25.98
CA ALA A 540 10.81 17.93 26.73
C ALA A 540 9.55 18.70 26.31
N SER A 541 8.70 18.13 25.45
CA SER A 541 7.47 18.76 24.99
C SER A 541 6.25 18.11 25.64
N ASP A 542 5.25 18.92 26.00
CA ASP A 542 3.93 18.48 26.47
C ASP A 542 2.88 18.46 25.35
N TYR A 543 3.29 18.79 24.12
CA TYR A 543 2.47 18.76 22.91
C TYR A 543 3.20 18.10 21.74
N PHE A 544 2.44 17.66 20.76
CA PHE A 544 2.91 17.29 19.42
C PHE A 544 2.32 18.25 18.38
N THR A 545 2.84 18.22 17.16
CA THR A 545 2.38 19.09 16.06
C THR A 545 1.57 18.29 15.04
N ASP A 546 0.53 18.94 14.48
CA ASP A 546 -0.34 18.39 13.42
C ASP A 546 -0.51 19.47 12.34
N ALA A 547 0.03 19.19 11.14
CA ALA A 547 0.05 20.15 10.04
C ALA A 547 -1.27 20.11 9.26
N HIS A 548 -1.71 21.28 8.80
CA HIS A 548 -2.86 21.46 7.91
C HIS A 548 -2.39 21.74 6.49
N THR A 549 -3.04 21.10 5.51
CA THR A 549 -2.75 21.26 4.08
C THR A 549 -3.97 21.75 3.34
N GLU A 550 -3.77 22.68 2.40
CA GLU A 550 -4.76 23.11 1.44
C GLU A 550 -4.52 22.45 0.09
N VAL A 551 -5.60 22.10 -0.60
CA VAL A 551 -5.56 21.37 -1.87
C VAL A 551 -6.40 22.10 -2.91
N GLU A 552 -5.75 22.57 -3.97
CA GLU A 552 -6.39 23.14 -5.15
C GLU A 552 -6.36 22.11 -6.30
N VAL A 553 -7.47 22.00 -7.05
CA VAL A 553 -7.57 21.08 -8.18
C VAL A 553 -8.05 21.83 -9.43
N ARG A 554 -7.31 21.66 -10.51
CA ARG A 554 -7.64 22.19 -11.85
C ARG A 554 -7.81 21.02 -12.82
N VAL A 555 -8.88 21.02 -13.59
CA VAL A 555 -9.15 20.01 -14.62
C VAL A 555 -8.24 20.27 -15.83
N LEU A 556 -7.52 19.23 -16.26
CA LEU A 556 -6.72 19.22 -17.48
C LEU A 556 -7.54 18.65 -18.65
N ARG A 557 -8.17 17.50 -18.47
CA ARG A 557 -8.96 16.82 -19.49
C ARG A 557 -10.09 16.01 -18.85
N LEU A 558 -11.29 16.01 -19.47
CA LEU A 558 -12.40 15.14 -19.09
C LEU A 558 -12.52 14.00 -20.14
N GLU A 559 -12.62 12.77 -19.66
CA GLU A 559 -12.63 11.59 -20.50
C GLU A 559 -14.03 10.96 -20.59
N GLU A 560 -14.68 10.74 -19.46
CA GLU A 560 -15.97 10.05 -19.38
C GLU A 560 -16.97 10.87 -18.56
N ARG A 561 -18.24 10.83 -18.96
CA ARG A 561 -19.33 11.52 -18.28
C ARG A 561 -20.52 10.62 -18.10
N HIS A 562 -21.04 10.53 -16.86
CA HIS A 562 -22.39 10.09 -16.61
C HIS A 562 -23.23 11.29 -16.20
N ARG A 563 -24.24 11.62 -16.99
CA ARG A 563 -25.24 12.64 -16.66
C ARG A 563 -26.44 11.96 -16.06
N ARG A 564 -26.92 12.46 -14.91
CA ARG A 564 -28.12 11.99 -14.25
C ARG A 564 -28.89 13.17 -13.68
N GLY A 565 -30.20 13.13 -13.84
CA GLY A 565 -31.13 14.09 -13.28
C GLY A 565 -32.44 13.43 -12.92
N LEU A 566 -33.16 13.99 -11.94
CA LEU A 566 -34.52 13.57 -11.58
C LEU A 566 -35.56 14.11 -12.56
N THR A 567 -35.20 15.11 -13.33
CA THR A 567 -36.06 15.82 -14.31
C THR A 567 -35.32 16.08 -15.61
N ASP A 568 -36.04 16.42 -16.69
CA ASP A 568 -35.47 16.87 -17.96
C ASP A 568 -34.91 18.31 -17.89
N ASP A 569 -34.98 18.97 -16.72
CA ASP A 569 -34.46 20.33 -16.53
C ASP A 569 -32.95 20.28 -16.23
N PRO A 570 -32.11 20.87 -17.11
CA PRO A 570 -30.66 20.93 -16.89
C PRO A 570 -30.23 21.65 -15.60
N ALA A 571 -31.07 22.50 -15.03
CA ALA A 571 -30.81 23.20 -13.78
C ALA A 571 -30.89 22.28 -12.55
N GLU A 572 -31.56 21.15 -12.67
CA GLU A 572 -31.75 20.17 -11.59
C GLU A 572 -30.77 18.99 -11.65
N ASP A 573 -29.87 18.98 -12.64
CA ASP A 573 -28.97 17.87 -12.89
C ASP A 573 -27.71 17.88 -12.00
N PHE A 574 -27.27 16.70 -11.64
CA PHE A 574 -25.88 16.45 -11.27
C PHE A 574 -25.15 15.66 -12.36
N SER A 575 -23.86 15.81 -12.42
CA SER A 575 -23.03 15.05 -13.38
C SER A 575 -21.83 14.44 -12.66
N ILE A 576 -21.47 13.25 -13.10
CA ILE A 576 -20.29 12.53 -12.65
C ILE A 576 -19.34 12.43 -13.83
N TRP A 577 -18.08 12.75 -13.61
CA TRP A 577 -17.04 12.74 -14.62
C TRP A 577 -15.85 11.95 -14.16
N ARG A 578 -15.09 11.43 -15.09
CA ARG A 578 -13.72 10.97 -14.90
C ARG A 578 -12.80 11.78 -15.83
N GLY A 579 -11.61 12.11 -15.35
CA GLY A 579 -10.64 12.84 -16.17
C GLY A 579 -9.34 13.13 -15.43
N GLU A 580 -8.43 13.77 -16.13
CA GLU A 580 -7.13 14.18 -15.64
C GLU A 580 -7.21 15.56 -14.98
N VAL A 581 -6.51 15.69 -13.84
CA VAL A 581 -6.45 16.93 -13.06
C VAL A 581 -5.03 17.25 -12.63
N HIS A 582 -4.78 18.56 -12.49
CA HIS A 582 -3.60 19.10 -11.82
C HIS A 582 -3.96 19.47 -10.39
N VAL A 583 -3.23 18.92 -9.43
CA VAL A 583 -3.46 19.10 -7.99
C VAL A 583 -2.28 19.83 -7.39
N THR A 584 -2.54 20.94 -6.71
CA THR A 584 -1.54 21.70 -5.95
C THR A 584 -1.82 21.55 -4.47
N THR A 585 -0.85 21.07 -3.71
CA THR A 585 -0.95 20.87 -2.24
C THR A 585 0.01 21.81 -1.52
N LEU A 586 -0.49 22.60 -0.59
CA LEU A 586 0.29 23.53 0.23
C LEU A 586 0.09 23.23 1.72
N ALA A 587 1.19 23.04 2.46
CA ALA A 587 1.14 23.03 3.92
C ALA A 587 1.09 24.47 4.42
N THR A 588 0.00 24.86 5.08
CA THR A 588 -0.25 26.28 5.43
C THR A 588 0.05 26.60 6.88
N LEU A 589 -0.33 25.72 7.81
CA LEU A 589 -0.12 25.92 9.24
C LEU A 589 -0.03 24.58 9.98
N TYR A 590 0.50 24.63 11.20
CA TYR A 590 0.44 23.49 12.11
C TYR A 590 -0.18 23.88 13.44
N LYS A 591 -0.92 22.93 14.03
CA LYS A 591 -1.54 23.05 15.36
C LYS A 591 -0.65 22.38 16.40
N LYS A 592 -0.57 22.95 17.60
CA LYS A 592 0.11 22.38 18.77
C LYS A 592 -0.93 21.66 19.62
N ILE A 593 -0.89 20.33 19.63
CA ILE A 593 -1.90 19.49 20.29
C ILE A 593 -1.29 18.88 21.55
N ARG A 594 -1.83 19.20 22.72
CA ARG A 594 -1.37 18.62 23.98
C ARG A 594 -1.49 17.10 24.00
N PHE A 595 -0.49 16.45 24.58
CA PHE A 595 -0.64 15.03 24.94
C PHE A 595 -1.77 14.89 25.96
N TYR A 596 -2.43 13.74 25.98
CA TYR A 596 -3.55 13.35 26.85
C TYR A 596 -4.84 14.18 26.68
N THR A 597 -4.83 15.48 26.90
CA THR A 597 -6.05 16.31 26.81
C THR A 597 -6.50 16.57 25.39
N ARG A 598 -5.57 16.47 24.41
CA ARG A 598 -5.83 16.76 22.99
C ARG A 598 -6.27 18.19 22.70
N GLU A 599 -6.05 19.10 23.64
CA GLU A 599 -6.33 20.52 23.45
C GLU A 599 -5.38 21.14 22.44
N ASN A 600 -5.91 21.94 21.55
CA ASN A 600 -5.10 22.83 20.70
C ASN A 600 -4.65 24.02 21.54
N VAL A 601 -3.34 24.14 21.76
CA VAL A 601 -2.73 25.21 22.57
C VAL A 601 -2.06 26.29 21.73
N GLY A 602 -2.17 26.23 20.42
CA GLY A 602 -1.66 27.23 19.48
C GLY A 602 -1.53 26.70 18.07
N ALA A 603 -1.33 27.61 17.12
CA ALA A 603 -1.04 27.31 15.73
C ALA A 603 0.04 28.28 15.22
N GLU A 604 0.85 27.85 14.28
CA GLU A 604 1.86 28.66 13.59
C GLU A 604 1.87 28.31 12.10
N ASP A 605 2.29 29.27 11.26
CA ASP A 605 2.31 29.11 9.80
C ASP A 605 3.50 28.22 9.36
N ILE A 606 3.30 27.52 8.22
CA ILE A 606 4.34 26.75 7.54
C ILE A 606 4.70 27.48 6.25
N HIS A 607 6.00 27.62 5.98
CA HIS A 607 6.51 28.28 4.78
C HIS A 607 7.33 27.28 3.95
N LEU A 608 6.64 26.46 3.17
CA LEU A 608 7.23 25.49 2.25
C LEU A 608 6.68 25.72 0.83
N PRO A 609 7.41 25.34 -0.22
CA PRO A 609 6.87 25.36 -1.57
C PRO A 609 5.67 24.42 -1.72
N PRO A 610 4.74 24.71 -2.66
CA PRO A 610 3.66 23.79 -2.96
C PRO A 610 4.19 22.51 -3.62
N GLU A 611 3.47 21.42 -3.43
CA GLU A 611 3.66 20.18 -4.18
C GLU A 611 2.63 20.07 -5.29
N GLU A 612 3.06 19.69 -6.48
CA GLU A 612 2.23 19.59 -7.68
C GLU A 612 2.12 18.13 -8.14
N LEU A 613 0.92 17.74 -8.60
CA LEU A 613 0.60 16.38 -8.98
C LEU A 613 -0.37 16.36 -10.15
N ASP A 614 -0.01 15.73 -11.26
CA ASP A 614 -0.94 15.41 -12.33
C ASP A 614 -1.46 13.99 -12.15
N THR A 615 -2.80 13.84 -12.10
CA THR A 615 -3.42 12.55 -11.75
C THR A 615 -4.85 12.44 -12.27
N ASP A 616 -5.45 11.25 -12.12
CA ASP A 616 -6.86 10.99 -12.39
C ASP A 616 -7.77 11.46 -11.26
N ALA A 617 -8.96 11.96 -11.61
CA ALA A 617 -10.00 12.34 -10.66
C ALA A 617 -11.40 11.87 -11.08
N PHE A 618 -12.16 11.42 -10.09
CA PHE A 618 -13.61 11.38 -10.12
C PHE A 618 -14.13 12.76 -9.75
N VAL A 619 -15.05 13.30 -10.53
CA VAL A 619 -15.60 14.64 -10.32
C VAL A 619 -17.11 14.56 -10.25
N LEU A 620 -17.67 14.97 -9.12
CA LEU A 620 -19.11 15.16 -8.94
C LEU A 620 -19.43 16.65 -9.04
N THR A 621 -20.32 17.04 -9.95
CA THR A 621 -20.83 18.41 -10.05
C THR A 621 -22.33 18.43 -9.80
N VAL A 622 -22.80 19.45 -9.08
CA VAL A 622 -24.25 19.67 -8.79
C VAL A 622 -24.61 21.11 -9.17
N SER A 623 -25.83 21.32 -9.65
CA SER A 623 -26.28 22.70 -9.96
C SER A 623 -26.44 23.53 -8.68
N ASN A 624 -26.23 24.85 -8.80
CA ASN A 624 -26.41 25.77 -7.67
C ASN A 624 -27.88 25.77 -7.18
N GLU A 625 -28.81 25.60 -8.10
CA GLU A 625 -30.25 25.57 -7.83
C GLU A 625 -30.64 24.31 -7.04
N SER A 626 -30.15 23.15 -7.43
CA SER A 626 -30.38 21.90 -6.69
C SER A 626 -29.78 21.95 -5.30
N LEU A 627 -28.55 22.45 -5.17
CA LEU A 627 -27.91 22.57 -3.87
C LEU A 627 -28.65 23.56 -2.97
N ALA A 628 -29.10 24.70 -3.52
CA ALA A 628 -29.90 25.66 -2.77
C ALA A 628 -31.24 25.06 -2.28
N ARG A 629 -31.96 24.38 -3.18
CA ARG A 629 -33.24 23.76 -2.86
C ARG A 629 -33.11 22.71 -1.76
N LEU A 630 -32.03 21.91 -1.77
CA LEU A 630 -31.79 20.86 -0.79
C LEU A 630 -31.36 21.41 0.58
N LEU A 631 -30.58 22.50 0.59
CA LEU A 631 -29.89 22.97 1.79
C LEU A 631 -30.49 24.27 2.39
N GLU A 632 -31.37 25.00 1.66
CA GLU A 632 -31.91 26.28 2.05
C GLU A 632 -33.47 26.27 1.96
N GLY A 633 -34.08 25.11 2.22
CA GLY A 633 -35.54 24.96 2.25
C GLY A 633 -36.18 25.46 3.56
N GLU A 634 -37.55 25.43 3.67
CA GLU A 634 -38.26 25.85 4.85
C GLU A 634 -37.88 25.06 6.12
N ASP A 635 -37.51 23.79 5.96
CA ASP A 635 -37.22 22.87 7.07
C ASP A 635 -35.71 22.70 7.37
N LEU A 636 -34.82 23.25 6.53
CA LEU A 636 -33.38 23.10 6.66
C LEU A 636 -32.66 24.34 6.15
N ILE A 637 -31.82 24.92 6.99
CA ILE A 637 -30.87 25.97 6.61
C ILE A 637 -29.47 25.45 6.97
N ALA A 638 -28.75 24.97 5.98
CA ALA A 638 -27.38 24.45 6.15
C ALA A 638 -26.37 25.26 5.32
N ASP A 639 -25.16 25.42 5.86
CA ASP A 639 -24.06 26.03 5.13
C ASP A 639 -23.60 25.13 3.98
N ARG A 640 -23.63 25.65 2.75
CA ARG A 640 -23.27 24.91 1.53
C ARG A 640 -21.82 24.44 1.54
N GLY A 641 -20.89 25.31 1.98
CA GLY A 641 -19.47 25.00 2.00
C GLY A 641 -19.15 23.86 2.94
N SER A 642 -19.57 23.99 4.20
CA SER A 642 -19.37 22.96 5.22
C SER A 642 -20.02 21.64 4.83
N THR A 643 -21.24 21.66 4.27
CA THR A 643 -21.93 20.44 3.80
C THR A 643 -21.19 19.77 2.66
N TRP A 644 -20.70 20.55 1.68
CA TRP A 644 -19.98 20.03 0.52
C TRP A 644 -18.63 19.41 0.92
N HIS A 645 -17.89 20.06 1.83
CA HIS A 645 -16.68 19.52 2.42
C HIS A 645 -16.94 18.24 3.24
N ALA A 646 -17.98 18.23 4.03
CA ALA A 646 -18.37 17.08 4.84
C ALA A 646 -18.75 15.86 4.00
N LEU A 647 -19.46 16.06 2.87
CA LEU A 647 -19.71 15.00 1.88
C LEU A 647 -18.40 14.42 1.33
N GLY A 648 -17.48 15.27 0.87
CA GLY A 648 -16.20 14.85 0.34
C GLY A 648 -15.38 14.06 1.36
N ALA A 649 -15.31 14.54 2.60
CA ALA A 649 -14.62 13.88 3.70
C ALA A 649 -15.23 12.50 4.02
N LEU A 650 -16.54 12.37 4.00
CA LEU A 650 -17.25 11.11 4.23
C LEU A 650 -16.95 10.11 3.08
N LEU A 651 -17.10 10.54 1.83
CA LEU A 651 -16.85 9.68 0.65
C LEU A 651 -15.41 9.19 0.63
N LYS A 652 -14.40 10.06 0.85
CA LYS A 652 -12.99 9.67 0.95
C LYS A 652 -12.74 8.61 2.03
N ARG A 653 -13.47 8.68 3.16
CA ARG A 653 -13.30 7.72 4.26
C ARG A 653 -13.98 6.38 3.98
N VAL A 654 -15.14 6.39 3.32
CA VAL A 654 -15.91 5.18 3.01
C VAL A 654 -15.36 4.45 1.78
N ALA A 655 -14.90 5.17 0.77
CA ALA A 655 -14.36 4.62 -0.49
C ALA A 655 -13.36 3.46 -0.31
N PRO A 656 -12.42 3.50 0.64
CA PRO A 656 -11.48 2.38 0.85
C PRO A 656 -12.12 1.02 1.11
N LEU A 657 -13.35 0.96 1.62
CA LEU A 657 -14.09 -0.31 1.80
C LEU A 657 -14.40 -0.99 0.47
N PHE A 658 -14.59 -0.21 -0.59
CA PHE A 658 -14.94 -0.67 -1.94
C PHE A 658 -13.74 -0.74 -2.86
N LEU A 659 -12.89 0.29 -2.85
CA LEU A 659 -11.70 0.39 -3.68
C LEU A 659 -10.52 -0.42 -3.14
N ARG A 660 -10.58 -0.77 -1.85
CA ARG A 660 -9.57 -1.59 -1.16
C ARG A 660 -8.17 -1.02 -1.27
N CYS A 661 -8.11 0.28 -1.12
CA CYS A 661 -6.91 1.08 -1.01
C CYS A 661 -6.77 1.62 0.40
N LYS A 662 -5.66 2.27 0.69
CA LYS A 662 -5.52 3.06 1.91
C LYS A 662 -6.21 4.40 1.70
N SER A 663 -6.82 4.95 2.74
CA SER A 663 -7.39 6.31 2.67
C SER A 663 -6.33 7.38 2.33
N ALA A 664 -5.04 7.08 2.55
CA ALA A 664 -3.93 7.94 2.15
C ALA A 664 -3.70 7.96 0.63
N ASP A 665 -4.11 6.91 -0.10
CA ASP A 665 -3.93 6.83 -1.55
C ASP A 665 -4.95 7.71 -2.30
N LEU A 666 -5.97 8.23 -1.59
CA LEU A 666 -7.01 9.10 -2.14
C LEU A 666 -6.89 10.52 -1.61
N GLY A 667 -7.00 11.49 -2.51
CA GLY A 667 -7.19 12.89 -2.19
C GLY A 667 -8.64 13.34 -2.37
N VAL A 668 -9.03 14.42 -1.72
CA VAL A 668 -10.34 15.04 -1.92
C VAL A 668 -10.21 16.56 -1.90
N SER A 669 -10.92 17.23 -2.80
CA SER A 669 -11.10 18.69 -2.82
C SER A 669 -12.54 19.01 -3.10
N ALA A 670 -13.13 19.85 -2.29
CA ALA A 670 -14.54 20.27 -2.40
C ALA A 670 -14.58 21.78 -2.70
N GLN A 671 -15.00 22.15 -3.89
CA GLN A 671 -15.02 23.54 -4.38
C GLN A 671 -16.47 23.95 -4.62
N LEU A 672 -16.96 25.02 -3.97
CA LEU A 672 -18.30 25.56 -4.23
C LEU A 672 -18.42 26.31 -5.57
N ALA A 673 -17.32 26.88 -6.02
CA ALA A 673 -17.21 27.57 -7.31
C ALA A 673 -15.95 27.08 -8.01
N SER A 674 -16.03 25.92 -8.65
CA SER A 674 -14.90 25.41 -9.42
C SER A 674 -14.60 26.30 -10.61
N GLY A 675 -13.34 26.67 -10.80
CA GLY A 675 -12.89 27.46 -11.94
C GLY A 675 -13.29 26.84 -13.29
N ASN A 676 -13.29 25.52 -13.38
CA ASN A 676 -13.62 24.77 -14.57
C ASN A 676 -15.14 24.64 -14.84
N PHE A 677 -15.94 24.43 -13.79
CA PHE A 677 -17.35 24.12 -13.93
C PHE A 677 -18.30 25.30 -13.61
N LYS A 678 -17.80 26.36 -12.94
CA LYS A 678 -18.57 27.52 -12.45
C LYS A 678 -19.76 27.14 -11.55
N ARG A 679 -19.69 25.96 -10.92
CA ARG A 679 -20.69 25.38 -10.00
C ARG A 679 -19.97 24.49 -8.97
N PRO A 680 -20.66 24.04 -7.93
CA PRO A 680 -20.09 23.13 -6.96
C PRO A 680 -19.53 21.87 -7.62
N ALA A 681 -18.25 21.59 -7.33
CA ALA A 681 -17.53 20.42 -7.81
C ALA A 681 -16.78 19.76 -6.66
N LEU A 682 -16.89 18.45 -6.57
CA LEU A 682 -16.17 17.62 -5.62
C LEU A 682 -15.26 16.70 -6.41
N PHE A 683 -13.98 16.77 -6.10
CA PHE A 683 -12.93 15.98 -6.73
C PHE A 683 -12.48 14.91 -5.73
N LEU A 684 -12.46 13.66 -6.15
CA LEU A 684 -11.81 12.56 -5.46
C LEU A 684 -10.77 12.01 -6.43
N PHE A 685 -9.48 12.05 -6.05
CA PHE A 685 -8.37 11.82 -6.95
C PHE A 685 -7.34 10.86 -6.37
N ASP A 686 -6.61 10.20 -7.25
CA ASP A 686 -5.47 9.35 -6.88
C ASP A 686 -4.31 10.24 -6.43
N ARG A 687 -3.65 9.91 -5.31
CA ARG A 687 -2.47 10.65 -4.81
C ARG A 687 -1.16 10.13 -5.40
N HIS A 688 -1.17 9.77 -6.67
CA HIS A 688 -0.01 9.26 -7.39
C HIS A 688 0.01 9.85 -8.80
N HIS A 689 1.18 10.20 -9.29
CA HIS A 689 1.35 10.73 -10.64
C HIS A 689 0.78 9.78 -11.70
N GLY A 690 -0.02 10.32 -12.61
CA GLY A 690 -0.67 9.56 -13.67
C GLY A 690 -1.83 8.66 -13.24
N GLY A 691 -2.21 8.69 -11.93
CA GLY A 691 -3.25 7.83 -11.38
C GLY A 691 -2.84 6.35 -11.26
N ILE A 692 -3.53 5.59 -10.43
CA ILE A 692 -3.30 4.15 -10.22
C ILE A 692 -4.54 3.30 -10.48
N GLY A 693 -5.54 3.91 -11.12
CA GLY A 693 -6.79 3.27 -11.47
C GLY A 693 -7.83 3.19 -10.33
N LEU A 694 -7.57 3.78 -9.16
CA LEU A 694 -8.57 3.83 -8.06
C LEU A 694 -9.76 4.67 -8.46
N VAL A 695 -9.53 5.78 -9.15
CA VAL A 695 -10.58 6.66 -9.65
C VAL A 695 -11.51 5.91 -10.62
N LYS A 696 -10.97 5.06 -11.49
CA LYS A 696 -11.78 4.23 -12.38
C LYS A 696 -12.66 3.26 -11.60
N LEU A 697 -12.11 2.59 -10.59
CA LEU A 697 -12.88 1.71 -9.72
C LEU A 697 -13.96 2.47 -8.94
N PHE A 698 -13.67 3.69 -8.49
CA PHE A 698 -14.66 4.54 -7.84
C PHE A 698 -15.77 4.96 -8.81
N PHE A 699 -15.40 5.33 -10.04
CA PHE A 699 -16.34 5.72 -11.08
C PHE A 699 -17.29 4.57 -11.45
N ASP A 700 -16.82 3.33 -11.41
CA ASP A 700 -17.63 2.13 -11.68
C ASP A 700 -18.53 1.74 -10.48
N ALA A 701 -18.13 2.07 -9.23
CA ALA A 701 -18.82 1.66 -8.00
C ALA A 701 -19.38 2.84 -7.18
N TRP A 702 -19.54 4.03 -7.76
CA TRP A 702 -19.90 5.23 -7.02
C TRP A 702 -21.24 5.13 -6.27
N ASP A 703 -22.23 4.43 -6.84
CA ASP A 703 -23.54 4.24 -6.25
C ASP A 703 -23.51 3.34 -5.00
N GLU A 704 -22.65 2.31 -5.00
CA GLU A 704 -22.40 1.46 -3.82
C GLU A 704 -21.71 2.28 -2.71
N VAL A 705 -20.73 3.10 -3.07
CA VAL A 705 -20.01 3.96 -2.11
C VAL A 705 -20.95 5.01 -1.49
N PHE A 706 -21.81 5.64 -2.31
CA PHE A 706 -22.78 6.63 -1.83
C PHE A 706 -23.83 5.99 -0.92
N SER A 707 -24.29 4.79 -1.27
CA SER A 707 -25.24 4.03 -0.46
C SER A 707 -24.64 3.65 0.89
N ALA A 708 -23.41 3.20 0.93
CA ALA A 708 -22.70 2.90 2.18
C ALA A 708 -22.43 4.17 3.02
N ALA A 709 -22.10 5.28 2.38
CA ALA A 709 -21.95 6.56 3.05
C ALA A 709 -23.26 7.00 3.73
N LEU A 710 -24.40 6.84 3.07
CA LEU A 710 -25.71 7.11 3.64
C LEU A 710 -26.04 6.17 4.81
N GLU A 711 -25.65 4.90 4.70
CA GLU A 711 -25.82 3.91 5.76
C GLU A 711 -25.01 4.27 7.02
N VAL A 712 -23.76 4.72 6.85
CA VAL A 712 -22.94 5.25 7.96
C VAL A 712 -23.66 6.39 8.69
N LEU A 713 -24.29 7.32 7.95
CA LEU A 713 -25.04 8.41 8.55
C LEU A 713 -26.26 7.92 9.34
N ARG A 714 -26.99 6.97 8.79
CA ARG A 714 -28.22 6.43 9.41
C ARG A 714 -27.93 5.66 10.69
N HIS A 715 -26.81 4.92 10.74
CA HIS A 715 -26.43 4.15 11.93
C HIS A 715 -25.66 4.99 12.97
N CYS A 716 -25.21 6.18 12.64
CA CYS A 716 -24.53 7.03 13.61
C CYS A 716 -25.51 7.62 14.63
N GLU A 717 -25.23 7.45 15.91
CA GLU A 717 -26.08 7.89 17.02
C GLU A 717 -26.04 9.41 17.30
N CYS A 718 -25.12 10.16 16.66
CA CYS A 718 -25.01 11.60 16.86
C CYS A 718 -26.18 12.37 16.24
N SER A 719 -26.52 13.56 16.79
CA SER A 719 -27.62 14.38 16.30
C SER A 719 -27.24 15.27 15.12
N HIS A 720 -26.06 15.90 15.16
CA HIS A 720 -25.71 17.00 14.23
C HIS A 720 -24.52 16.66 13.31
N GLY A 721 -23.71 15.71 13.68
CA GLY A 721 -22.47 15.30 13.03
C GLY A 721 -21.41 14.99 14.08
N CYS A 722 -20.45 14.12 13.71
CA CYS A 722 -19.34 13.76 14.60
C CYS A 722 -18.18 13.21 13.79
N PRO A 723 -16.98 13.04 14.37
CA PRO A 723 -15.84 12.47 13.67
C PRO A 723 -16.07 11.08 13.06
N ALA A 724 -17.07 10.34 13.56
CA ALA A 724 -17.46 9.02 13.07
C ALA A 724 -18.40 9.04 11.84
N CYS A 725 -18.83 10.20 11.39
CA CYS A 725 -19.66 10.35 10.19
C CYS A 725 -19.17 11.54 9.34
N VAL A 726 -19.88 12.67 9.36
CA VAL A 726 -19.60 13.84 8.50
C VAL A 726 -18.54 14.81 9.05
N GLY A 727 -18.09 14.63 10.26
CA GLY A 727 -17.27 15.56 11.02
C GLY A 727 -18.05 16.26 12.13
N PRO A 728 -17.36 16.94 13.06
CA PRO A 728 -18.01 17.68 14.14
C PRO A 728 -18.78 18.91 13.60
N PRO A 729 -19.77 19.43 14.35
CA PRO A 729 -20.57 20.58 13.91
C PRO A 729 -19.78 21.85 13.57
N GLU A 730 -18.59 22.01 14.15
CA GLU A 730 -17.66 23.12 13.85
C GLU A 730 -17.09 23.04 12.43
N GLU A 731 -17.02 21.85 11.84
CA GLU A 731 -16.52 21.59 10.49
C GLU A 731 -17.67 21.36 9.49
N ALA A 732 -18.64 20.51 9.85
CA ALA A 732 -19.74 20.11 8.98
C ALA A 732 -20.95 21.06 9.04
N GLY A 733 -20.96 22.01 9.96
CA GLY A 733 -22.11 22.86 10.27
C GLY A 733 -23.11 22.18 11.23
N PRO A 734 -23.97 22.96 11.88
CA PRO A 734 -24.91 22.46 12.91
C PRO A 734 -25.96 21.47 12.36
N GLU A 735 -26.26 21.55 11.08
CA GLU A 735 -27.18 20.62 10.38
C GLU A 735 -26.44 19.66 9.42
N GLY A 736 -25.11 19.56 9.52
CA GLY A 736 -24.27 18.88 8.56
C GLY A 736 -24.63 17.42 8.31
N LYS A 737 -24.98 16.67 9.35
CA LYS A 737 -25.41 15.27 9.20
C LYS A 737 -26.69 15.14 8.37
N ARG A 738 -27.70 15.95 8.68
CA ARG A 738 -28.99 15.96 7.98
C ARG A 738 -28.81 16.44 6.53
N ALA A 739 -28.03 17.49 6.33
CA ALA A 739 -27.75 18.08 5.03
C ALA A 739 -27.05 17.11 4.08
N VAL A 740 -25.98 16.46 4.54
CA VAL A 740 -25.26 15.43 3.77
C VAL A 740 -26.15 14.23 3.49
N GLY A 741 -27.00 13.82 4.45
CA GLY A 741 -27.95 12.74 4.26
C GLY A 741 -28.94 13.03 3.13
N LEU A 742 -29.57 14.20 3.12
CA LEU A 742 -30.48 14.63 2.06
C LEU A 742 -29.79 14.72 0.69
N LEU A 743 -28.56 15.22 0.67
CA LEU A 743 -27.77 15.31 -0.56
C LEU A 743 -27.43 13.91 -1.12
N LEU A 744 -27.04 12.96 -0.27
CA LEU A 744 -26.79 11.57 -0.68
C LEU A 744 -28.07 10.88 -1.17
N GLU A 745 -29.21 11.07 -0.47
CA GLU A 745 -30.50 10.52 -0.91
C GLU A 745 -30.91 11.05 -2.28
N HIS A 746 -30.71 12.34 -2.53
CA HIS A 746 -30.94 12.95 -3.85
C HIS A 746 -30.04 12.36 -4.94
N LEU A 747 -28.74 12.25 -4.67
CA LEU A 747 -27.77 11.70 -5.63
C LEU A 747 -28.05 10.22 -5.95
N ILE A 748 -28.40 9.42 -4.95
CA ILE A 748 -28.74 8.00 -5.13
C ILE A 748 -30.06 7.84 -5.88
N ALA A 749 -31.08 8.64 -5.57
CA ALA A 749 -32.38 8.57 -6.24
C ALA A 749 -32.30 8.92 -7.73
N GLY A 750 -31.48 9.91 -8.11
CA GLY A 750 -31.18 10.24 -9.50
C GLY A 750 -30.32 9.18 -10.22
N GLY A 751 -29.81 8.21 -9.48
CA GLY A 751 -28.77 7.27 -9.87
C GLY A 751 -29.18 6.01 -10.64
N ARG A 752 -30.42 5.82 -11.14
CA ARG A 752 -30.76 4.68 -12.00
C ARG A 752 -30.19 4.85 -13.41
N PRO A 753 -29.58 3.80 -14.02
CA PRO A 753 -29.00 3.93 -15.35
C PRO A 753 -30.04 4.36 -16.38
N ALA A 754 -29.87 5.54 -16.96
CA ALA A 754 -30.49 5.85 -18.23
C ALA A 754 -29.70 5.10 -19.31
N ALA A 755 -30.44 4.48 -20.24
CA ALA A 755 -29.84 3.82 -21.39
C ALA A 755 -28.89 4.81 -22.10
N THR A 756 -27.71 4.32 -22.45
CA THR A 756 -26.72 5.05 -23.25
C THR A 756 -27.36 5.59 -24.50
N SER A 757 -27.60 6.88 -24.56
CA SER A 757 -27.88 7.59 -25.80
C SER A 757 -26.75 8.58 -26.05
N ASP A 758 -26.18 8.49 -27.23
CA ASP A 758 -25.10 9.29 -27.78
C ASP A 758 -25.25 10.80 -27.46
N LEU A 759 -24.32 11.31 -26.64
CA LEU A 759 -24.13 12.75 -26.48
C LEU A 759 -22.67 13.03 -26.80
N GLU A 760 -22.46 13.73 -27.90
CA GLU A 760 -21.16 14.31 -28.27
C GLU A 760 -20.63 15.17 -27.10
N PRO A 761 -19.33 15.14 -26.81
CA PRO A 761 -18.74 16.00 -25.79
C PRO A 761 -18.86 17.46 -26.25
N GLU A 762 -19.40 18.33 -25.40
CA GLU A 762 -19.26 19.77 -25.61
C GLU A 762 -17.77 20.14 -25.64
N PRO A 763 -17.29 20.90 -26.64
CA PRO A 763 -15.90 21.31 -26.72
C PRO A 763 -15.52 22.09 -25.44
N ALA A 764 -14.41 21.75 -24.85
CA ALA A 764 -13.81 22.54 -23.79
C ALA A 764 -13.72 24.00 -24.28
N GLY A 765 -14.38 24.91 -23.56
CA GLY A 765 -14.39 26.33 -23.94
C GLY A 765 -12.94 26.79 -24.11
N GLU A 766 -12.66 27.33 -25.29
CA GLU A 766 -11.37 27.90 -25.65
C GLU A 766 -10.89 28.81 -24.51
N ALA A 767 -9.73 28.51 -23.97
CA ALA A 767 -9.03 29.37 -23.05
C ALA A 767 -8.84 30.72 -23.71
N ALA A 768 -9.45 31.74 -23.13
CA ALA A 768 -9.36 33.12 -23.62
C ALA A 768 -7.91 33.53 -23.83
N GLY A 769 -7.67 34.09 -24.99
CA GLY A 769 -6.43 34.45 -25.64
C GLY A 769 -5.33 34.99 -24.74
N THR A 770 -4.18 34.52 -25.04
CA THR A 770 -2.83 35.04 -24.83
C THR A 770 -2.73 36.54 -24.51
N GLU A 771 -2.21 36.83 -23.32
CA GLU A 771 -1.52 38.10 -22.98
C GLU A 771 -0.20 38.23 -23.74
N GLU A 772 -0.26 38.52 -25.03
CA GLU A 772 0.93 38.84 -25.84
C GLU A 772 0.83 40.20 -26.56
N GLU A 773 -0.13 41.06 -26.19
CA GLU A 773 -0.30 42.40 -26.81
C GLU A 773 -0.14 43.59 -25.86
N ALA A 774 0.42 43.45 -24.66
CA ALA A 774 0.61 44.54 -23.71
C ALA A 774 2.08 44.98 -23.52
N LEU A 775 3.01 44.62 -24.42
CA LEU A 775 4.41 45.07 -24.35
C LEU A 775 4.92 45.66 -25.70
N ARG A 776 4.06 46.34 -26.48
CA ARG A 776 4.49 47.25 -27.55
C ARG A 776 3.56 48.45 -27.60
N GLY A 777 3.89 49.46 -26.79
CA GLY A 777 3.30 50.80 -26.83
C GLY A 777 3.98 51.69 -25.86
#